data_2887aca5e8017885d5eb148fcc01f85a
#
_entry.id   2887aca5e8017885d5eb148fcc01f85a
#
_cell.length_a   1.000
_cell.length_b   1.000
_cell.length_c   1.000
_cell.angle_alpha   90.00
_cell.angle_beta   90.00
_cell.angle_gamma   90.00
#
_symmetry.space_group_name_H-M   'P 1'
#
loop_
_entity.id
_entity.type
_entity.pdbx_description
1 polymer ?
#
loop_
_entity_poly.entity_id
_entity_poly.type
_entity_poly.pdbx_seq_one_letter_code
_entity_poly.pdbx_strand_id
1 'polypeptide(L)'
;MSNPPDAARPPRQSIEASHIRIRGARTHNLKNIDLDIPRNQLIVITGLSGSGKSSLAFDTLYAEGQRRYVESLSAYARQFLQLMDKPDVDVIEGLSPAISIEQKATSHNPRSTVGTVTEIHDYLRLLYARAGTPFCPDHHLPLRAQSVSQMVDAVLALPPGTRLMVLAPVVRDRKGEFADLFSDMQAQGYVRFRVDGAAFEAADVPKLKKAEKHDIDVVIDRIKVQPDSTGQPVDPAAPDAVPPTGLRQRLAESFEAALRIAEGRAVALEMDSGGNDEAGRAVAPREHLFSSKFACPVCSYSLSELEPRLFSFNSPVGACTGCDGLGQVTLFDADRVVAFPTLSLASGAVKGWDRRNGYTFSLLESVARHYQFDIDLPFEALPQRARDVLLLGSGSDDVEFLYEAESGNSGNSGAGKGGKGSKGKPRSIKRSHPFEGILPNLERRFRETESAAVREDLVRYQSAKPCPDCGGSRLRREARHVFLVGEPREGADPEPQPIYKVEHFTLRESLHYFDGLTLQGAKGEIAAPVVREIRSRLKFLNDVGLNYLSLDRSADTLSGGESQRIRLASQIGSGLTGVMYVLDEPSIGLHQRDNERLIGTLRHLRDIGNSVLVVEHDEDAIRQADHVIDMGPGAGAHGGRVIAQGTPDEVAAHPDSLTGKYLSRVLRIAVPTRRATLAHSAEPQVLRIAGARGNNLKNVNADIPVGLFTCITGVSGSGKSTLVNDTLYAAVARKLYNSHTEPEPFDAIEGLDAFDKVINVDQSPIGRTPRSNPATYTGLFTPIRELFAEMNMAKERGYGAGRFSFNVGSASGGGRCEACQGDGVLKVEMHFLPDIYVPCDVCKGKRYNRETLEVLYKGRNITDVLNLTVEDAHGYLNAVPNIARKLQTLLDVGLGYIRLGQSATTLSGGEAQRVKLALELSKRDTGRTLYILDEPTTGLHFADIALLLKVLHQLRDAGNTIVVIEHNLDVIKTADWIIDMGPEGGSGGGTVVACGTPEEVAGNAASFTGRYLAPMLAP
;
A
#
# COMPACT_ATOMS: atom_id res chain seq x y z
N MET A 1 50.14 -62.49 -22.93
CA MET A 1 50.47 -61.59 -21.79
C MET A 1 49.40 -60.52 -21.80
N SER A 2 48.38 -60.71 -20.98
CA SER A 2 47.22 -59.86 -20.81
C SER A 2 47.45 -58.90 -19.63
N ASN A 3 47.35 -57.60 -19.90
CA ASN A 3 47.36 -56.55 -18.83
C ASN A 3 46.16 -56.67 -17.89
N PRO A 4 46.32 -56.48 -16.56
CA PRO A 4 45.21 -56.45 -15.65
C PRO A 4 44.37 -55.17 -15.84
N PRO A 5 43.04 -55.20 -15.51
CA PRO A 5 42.18 -54.07 -15.66
C PRO A 5 42.48 -52.99 -14.60
N ASP A 6 42.52 -51.75 -15.06
CA ASP A 6 42.68 -50.54 -14.25
C ASP A 6 41.63 -50.52 -13.16
N ALA A 7 42.08 -50.47 -11.91
CA ALA A 7 41.25 -50.30 -10.75
C ALA A 7 40.57 -48.91 -10.85
N ALA A 8 39.24 -48.89 -10.93
CA ALA A 8 38.41 -47.70 -10.89
C ALA A 8 38.76 -46.87 -9.63
N ARG A 9 39.30 -45.69 -9.77
CA ARG A 9 39.42 -44.68 -8.73
C ARG A 9 38.02 -44.40 -8.19
N PRO A 10 37.79 -44.41 -6.88
CA PRO A 10 36.52 -43.97 -6.33
C PRO A 10 36.25 -42.53 -6.80
N PRO A 11 34.98 -42.17 -7.10
CA PRO A 11 34.68 -40.82 -7.47
C PRO A 11 35.12 -39.89 -6.34
N ARG A 12 35.93 -38.87 -6.67
CA ARG A 12 36.20 -37.75 -5.76
C ARG A 12 34.86 -37.12 -5.44
N GLN A 13 34.22 -37.51 -4.34
CA GLN A 13 33.21 -36.73 -3.68
C GLN A 13 33.85 -35.41 -3.32
N SER A 14 33.51 -34.39 -4.04
CA SER A 14 34.08 -33.08 -3.90
C SER A 14 33.70 -32.51 -2.52
N ILE A 15 34.67 -32.40 -1.64
CA ILE A 15 34.65 -31.62 -0.40
C ILE A 15 34.27 -30.14 -0.73
N GLU A 16 34.37 -29.75 -2.00
CA GLU A 16 34.00 -28.45 -2.59
C GLU A 16 32.50 -28.12 -2.51
N ALA A 17 31.60 -29.08 -2.31
CA ALA A 17 30.14 -28.86 -2.35
C ALA A 17 29.52 -28.44 -1.02
N SER A 18 30.28 -28.42 0.08
CA SER A 18 29.73 -28.20 1.44
C SER A 18 29.80 -26.75 1.95
N HIS A 19 30.61 -25.87 1.33
CA HIS A 19 30.83 -24.50 1.78
C HIS A 19 30.81 -23.50 0.62
N ILE A 20 30.36 -22.30 0.91
CA ILE A 20 30.59 -21.11 0.08
C ILE A 20 31.90 -20.50 0.56
N ARG A 21 32.90 -20.39 -0.33
CA ARG A 21 34.23 -19.86 -0.01
C ARG A 21 34.38 -18.47 -0.58
N ILE A 22 34.66 -17.49 0.25
CA ILE A 22 34.94 -16.12 -0.11
C ILE A 22 36.42 -15.86 0.15
N ARG A 23 37.09 -15.19 -0.78
CA ARG A 23 38.48 -14.76 -0.60
C ARG A 23 38.63 -13.32 -1.09
N GLY A 24 39.22 -12.48 -0.23
CA GLY A 24 39.57 -11.13 -0.58
C GLY A 24 38.38 -10.18 -0.78
N ALA A 25 37.29 -10.29 0.01
CA ALA A 25 36.15 -9.37 -0.12
C ALA A 25 36.48 -7.97 0.42
N ARG A 26 36.31 -6.95 -0.45
CA ARG A 26 36.66 -5.55 -0.19
C ARG A 26 35.53 -4.58 -0.52
N THR A 27 34.33 -5.08 -0.78
CA THR A 27 33.17 -4.27 -1.14
C THR A 27 32.86 -3.26 -0.01
N HIS A 28 32.72 -2.00 -0.34
CA HIS A 28 32.44 -0.88 0.58
C HIS A 28 33.45 -0.77 1.74
N ASN A 29 33.02 -1.11 2.98
CA ASN A 29 33.88 -1.02 4.16
C ASN A 29 34.56 -2.35 4.55
N LEU A 30 34.36 -3.43 3.79
CA LEU A 30 34.95 -4.73 4.07
C LEU A 30 36.48 -4.68 3.96
N LYS A 31 37.18 -5.31 4.88
CA LYS A 31 38.64 -5.24 5.06
C LYS A 31 39.34 -6.52 4.58
N ASN A 32 39.23 -6.83 3.29
CA ASN A 32 39.85 -8.02 2.65
C ASN A 32 39.51 -9.32 3.38
N ILE A 33 38.20 -9.62 3.44
CA ILE A 33 37.69 -10.74 4.24
C ILE A 33 37.86 -12.06 3.50
N ASP A 34 38.38 -13.06 4.21
CA ASP A 34 38.35 -14.47 3.83
C ASP A 34 37.35 -15.20 4.74
N LEU A 35 36.43 -15.96 4.16
CA LEU A 35 35.34 -16.58 4.91
C LEU A 35 34.88 -17.88 4.23
N ASP A 36 34.62 -18.90 5.03
CA ASP A 36 34.03 -20.17 4.62
C ASP A 36 32.66 -20.33 5.32
N ILE A 37 31.58 -20.30 4.52
CA ILE A 37 30.19 -20.34 5.01
C ILE A 37 29.60 -21.71 4.69
N PRO A 38 29.06 -22.45 5.66
CA PRO A 38 28.46 -23.76 5.42
C PRO A 38 27.18 -23.59 4.57
N ARG A 39 26.94 -24.56 3.65
CA ARG A 39 25.72 -24.61 2.84
C ARG A 39 24.62 -25.39 3.53
N ASN A 40 23.36 -25.12 3.10
CA ASN A 40 22.16 -25.79 3.61
C ASN A 40 21.99 -25.64 5.12
N GLN A 41 22.32 -24.46 5.63
CA GLN A 41 22.19 -24.07 7.02
C GLN A 41 21.47 -22.73 7.15
N LEU A 42 20.96 -22.44 8.35
CA LEU A 42 20.49 -21.12 8.75
C LEU A 42 21.69 -20.34 9.30
N ILE A 43 22.15 -19.36 8.54
CA ILE A 43 23.30 -18.52 8.84
C ILE A 43 22.83 -17.12 9.23
N VAL A 44 23.22 -16.66 10.41
CA VAL A 44 22.94 -15.30 10.86
C VAL A 44 24.20 -14.45 10.79
N ILE A 45 24.12 -13.33 10.07
CA ILE A 45 25.15 -12.29 10.00
C ILE A 45 24.75 -11.17 10.94
N THR A 46 25.51 -10.96 12.00
CA THR A 46 25.21 -9.97 13.07
C THR A 46 26.36 -9.01 13.30
N GLY A 47 26.20 -8.05 14.21
CA GLY A 47 27.18 -7.02 14.57
C GLY A 47 26.60 -5.61 14.57
N LEU A 48 27.38 -4.61 14.96
CA LEU A 48 26.96 -3.20 15.06
C LEU A 48 26.35 -2.66 13.78
N SER A 49 25.48 -1.66 13.88
CA SER A 49 24.99 -0.91 12.72
C SER A 49 26.17 -0.29 11.96
N GLY A 50 26.22 -0.47 10.63
CA GLY A 50 27.36 -0.01 9.81
C GLY A 50 28.63 -0.87 9.88
N SER A 51 28.60 -2.05 10.48
CA SER A 51 29.78 -2.96 10.58
C SER A 51 30.12 -3.68 9.27
N GLY A 52 29.29 -3.59 8.23
CA GLY A 52 29.51 -4.23 6.92
C GLY A 52 28.68 -5.48 6.65
N LYS A 53 27.66 -5.77 7.47
CA LYS A 53 26.76 -6.92 7.32
C LYS A 53 26.09 -6.96 5.94
N SER A 54 25.40 -5.88 5.58
CA SER A 54 24.70 -5.76 4.29
C SER A 54 25.68 -5.78 3.12
N SER A 55 26.88 -5.18 3.27
CA SER A 55 27.94 -5.25 2.25
C SER A 55 28.40 -6.68 1.99
N LEU A 56 28.47 -7.54 3.03
CA LEU A 56 28.80 -8.95 2.86
C LEU A 56 27.63 -9.74 2.28
N ALA A 57 26.41 -9.60 2.84
CA ALA A 57 25.24 -10.38 2.47
C ALA A 57 24.70 -10.02 1.08
N PHE A 58 24.45 -8.72 0.82
CA PHE A 58 23.77 -8.25 -0.37
C PHE A 58 24.75 -7.80 -1.46
N ASP A 59 25.67 -6.87 -1.14
CA ASP A 59 26.56 -6.28 -2.13
C ASP A 59 27.72 -7.21 -2.57
N THR A 60 27.94 -8.33 -1.83
CA THR A 60 28.97 -9.32 -2.18
C THR A 60 28.35 -10.66 -2.57
N LEU A 61 27.69 -11.37 -1.64
CA LEU A 61 27.20 -12.73 -1.87
C LEU A 61 26.01 -12.76 -2.83
N TYR A 62 24.97 -11.99 -2.55
CA TYR A 62 23.77 -11.94 -3.41
C TYR A 62 24.11 -11.35 -4.78
N ALA A 63 24.83 -10.24 -4.83
CA ALA A 63 25.20 -9.56 -6.07
C ALA A 63 25.96 -10.51 -7.03
N GLU A 64 26.95 -11.26 -6.53
CA GLU A 64 27.70 -12.22 -7.34
C GLU A 64 26.84 -13.44 -7.73
N GLY A 65 26.00 -13.94 -6.83
CA GLY A 65 25.10 -15.06 -7.12
C GLY A 65 24.10 -14.71 -8.22
N GLN A 66 23.48 -13.54 -8.15
CA GLN A 66 22.58 -13.04 -9.18
C GLN A 66 23.30 -12.74 -10.50
N ARG A 67 24.48 -12.11 -10.45
CA ARG A 67 25.26 -11.81 -11.63
C ARG A 67 25.58 -13.08 -12.44
N ARG A 68 26.06 -14.15 -11.78
CA ARG A 68 26.35 -15.44 -12.41
C ARG A 68 25.10 -16.10 -13.00
N TYR A 69 23.99 -16.00 -12.29
CA TYR A 69 22.71 -16.52 -12.79
C TYR A 69 22.27 -15.79 -14.05
N VAL A 70 22.27 -14.45 -14.04
CA VAL A 70 21.89 -13.63 -15.20
C VAL A 70 22.85 -13.85 -16.37
N GLU A 71 24.16 -13.99 -16.13
CA GLU A 71 25.14 -14.31 -17.16
C GLU A 71 24.91 -15.67 -17.84
N SER A 72 24.34 -16.63 -17.13
CA SER A 72 23.97 -17.96 -17.67
C SER A 72 22.76 -17.93 -18.61
N LEU A 73 21.97 -16.85 -18.60
CA LEU A 73 20.77 -16.71 -19.43
C LEU A 73 21.13 -16.31 -20.86
N SER A 74 20.16 -16.50 -21.79
CA SER A 74 20.30 -16.08 -23.17
C SER A 74 20.54 -14.56 -23.30
N ALA A 75 21.22 -14.14 -24.38
CA ALA A 75 21.49 -12.71 -24.66
C ALA A 75 20.19 -11.87 -24.70
N TYR A 76 19.09 -12.46 -25.18
CA TYR A 76 17.76 -11.83 -25.20
C TYR A 76 17.23 -11.60 -23.79
N ALA A 77 17.25 -12.60 -22.91
CA ALA A 77 16.77 -12.49 -21.53
C ALA A 77 17.61 -11.47 -20.72
N ARG A 78 18.92 -11.38 -20.98
CA ARG A 78 19.83 -10.41 -20.32
C ARG A 78 19.50 -8.95 -20.63
N GLN A 79 18.84 -8.65 -21.76
CA GLN A 79 18.43 -7.28 -22.10
C GLN A 79 17.33 -6.74 -21.18
N PHE A 80 16.57 -7.62 -20.55
CA PHE A 80 15.46 -7.27 -19.66
C PHE A 80 15.82 -7.36 -18.17
N LEU A 81 16.99 -7.88 -17.83
CA LEU A 81 17.44 -8.08 -16.46
C LEU A 81 18.62 -7.15 -16.15
N GLN A 82 18.52 -6.46 -15.04
CA GLN A 82 19.60 -5.61 -14.55
C GLN A 82 20.75 -6.48 -14.07
N LEU A 83 21.94 -6.30 -14.65
CA LEU A 83 23.17 -6.86 -14.10
C LEU A 83 23.56 -6.07 -12.85
N MET A 84 23.77 -6.77 -11.74
CA MET A 84 24.36 -6.19 -10.55
C MET A 84 25.82 -5.82 -10.82
N ASP A 85 26.30 -4.77 -10.14
CA ASP A 85 27.71 -4.41 -10.20
C ASP A 85 28.57 -5.58 -9.70
N LYS A 86 29.72 -5.78 -10.35
CA LYS A 86 30.64 -6.83 -9.91
C LYS A 86 31.23 -6.46 -8.54
N PRO A 87 31.04 -7.27 -7.50
CA PRO A 87 31.62 -7.00 -6.19
C PRO A 87 33.15 -7.00 -6.25
N ASP A 88 33.77 -6.21 -5.40
CA ASP A 88 35.22 -6.21 -5.22
C ASP A 88 35.64 -7.40 -4.34
N VAL A 89 35.90 -8.52 -5.00
CA VAL A 89 36.26 -9.79 -4.39
C VAL A 89 37.21 -10.56 -5.30
N ASP A 90 38.18 -11.25 -4.72
CA ASP A 90 39.13 -12.03 -5.53
C ASP A 90 38.46 -13.29 -6.11
N VAL A 91 37.82 -14.10 -5.24
CA VAL A 91 37.15 -15.34 -5.64
C VAL A 91 35.95 -15.61 -4.72
N ILE A 92 34.85 -16.09 -5.30
CA ILE A 92 33.74 -16.74 -4.57
C ILE A 92 33.44 -18.09 -5.22
N GLU A 93 33.50 -19.16 -4.45
CA GLU A 93 33.19 -20.54 -4.90
C GLU A 93 32.00 -21.10 -4.15
N GLY A 94 31.29 -22.07 -4.75
CA GLY A 94 30.19 -22.79 -4.10
C GLY A 94 28.88 -22.04 -4.01
N LEU A 95 28.70 -20.90 -4.72
CA LEU A 95 27.44 -20.15 -4.73
C LEU A 95 26.31 -20.96 -5.40
N SER A 96 25.14 -20.94 -4.75
CA SER A 96 23.87 -21.34 -5.36
C SER A 96 23.18 -20.15 -6.01
N PRO A 97 22.15 -20.35 -6.87
CA PRO A 97 21.26 -19.28 -7.28
C PRO A 97 20.74 -18.53 -6.06
N ALA A 98 20.79 -17.19 -6.09
CA ALA A 98 20.50 -16.36 -4.95
C ALA A 98 19.18 -15.60 -5.11
N ILE A 99 18.38 -15.55 -4.05
CA ILE A 99 17.14 -14.77 -3.94
C ILE A 99 17.28 -13.78 -2.78
N SER A 100 17.10 -12.50 -3.06
CA SER A 100 17.11 -11.44 -2.05
C SER A 100 15.70 -11.07 -1.62
N ILE A 101 15.51 -10.88 -0.32
CA ILE A 101 14.26 -10.42 0.29
C ILE A 101 14.57 -9.21 1.16
N GLU A 102 14.57 -8.03 0.53
CA GLU A 102 14.86 -6.74 1.17
C GLU A 102 13.57 -6.07 1.70
N GLN A 103 13.74 -5.11 2.61
CA GLN A 103 12.64 -4.35 3.24
C GLN A 103 11.99 -3.29 2.35
N LYS A 104 12.60 -2.92 1.23
CA LYS A 104 12.09 -1.82 0.40
C LYS A 104 10.66 -2.09 -0.08
N ALA A 105 9.80 -1.08 0.02
CA ALA A 105 8.43 -1.13 -0.48
C ALA A 105 8.39 -1.61 -1.94
N THR A 106 7.51 -2.59 -2.21
CA THR A 106 7.52 -3.33 -3.47
C THR A 106 6.88 -2.61 -4.63
N SER A 107 5.90 -1.77 -4.37
CA SER A 107 5.12 -1.15 -5.44
C SER A 107 4.34 0.06 -4.90
N HIS A 108 4.41 1.17 -5.63
CA HIS A 108 3.51 2.30 -5.43
C HIS A 108 2.28 2.22 -6.36
N ASN A 109 2.02 1.06 -6.96
CA ASN A 109 0.87 0.88 -7.83
C ASN A 109 -0.38 0.62 -6.96
N PRO A 110 -1.40 1.50 -6.98
CA PRO A 110 -2.61 1.36 -6.17
C PRO A 110 -3.47 0.13 -6.54
N ARG A 111 -3.15 -0.52 -7.66
CA ARG A 111 -3.79 -1.77 -8.09
C ARG A 111 -3.10 -3.03 -7.57
N SER A 112 -1.93 -2.90 -6.93
CA SER A 112 -1.27 -4.02 -6.28
C SER A 112 -1.90 -4.28 -4.91
N THR A 113 -2.29 -5.52 -4.65
CA THR A 113 -2.85 -5.97 -3.37
C THR A 113 -2.06 -7.14 -2.83
N VAL A 114 -2.25 -7.47 -1.55
CA VAL A 114 -1.67 -8.70 -0.97
C VAL A 114 -2.01 -9.92 -1.83
N GLY A 115 -3.28 -10.06 -2.26
CA GLY A 115 -3.74 -11.15 -3.11
C GLY A 115 -3.03 -11.23 -4.47
N THR A 116 -2.75 -10.08 -5.11
CA THR A 116 -2.04 -10.07 -6.41
C THR A 116 -0.54 -10.32 -6.26
N VAL A 117 0.10 -9.81 -5.22
CA VAL A 117 1.53 -10.03 -4.95
C VAL A 117 1.82 -11.49 -4.58
N THR A 118 0.89 -12.16 -3.91
CA THR A 118 1.00 -13.58 -3.52
C THR A 118 0.46 -14.53 -4.59
N GLU A 119 -0.04 -14.03 -5.70
CA GLU A 119 -0.72 -14.78 -6.77
C GLU A 119 -2.01 -15.50 -6.31
N ILE A 120 -2.44 -15.37 -5.05
CA ILE A 120 -3.66 -15.99 -4.54
C ILE A 120 -4.88 -15.48 -5.30
N HIS A 121 -4.90 -14.19 -5.66
CA HIS A 121 -5.95 -13.60 -6.50
C HIS A 121 -6.10 -14.31 -7.85
N ASP A 122 -5.01 -14.76 -8.48
CA ASP A 122 -5.06 -15.47 -9.74
C ASP A 122 -5.68 -16.87 -9.60
N TYR A 123 -5.37 -17.56 -8.52
CA TYR A 123 -6.02 -18.83 -8.18
C TYR A 123 -7.50 -18.63 -7.82
N LEU A 124 -7.86 -17.57 -7.09
CA LEU A 124 -9.25 -17.23 -6.77
C LEU A 124 -10.05 -16.96 -8.05
N ARG A 125 -9.53 -16.14 -8.96
CA ARG A 125 -10.19 -15.89 -10.26
C ARG A 125 -10.45 -17.18 -11.04
N LEU A 126 -9.48 -18.08 -11.06
CA LEU A 126 -9.62 -19.38 -11.71
C LEU A 126 -10.69 -20.23 -11.01
N LEU A 127 -10.67 -20.28 -9.68
CA LEU A 127 -11.62 -21.03 -8.87
C LEU A 127 -13.06 -20.57 -9.10
N TYR A 128 -13.30 -19.24 -9.03
CA TYR A 128 -14.62 -18.66 -9.24
C TYR A 128 -15.11 -18.81 -10.68
N ALA A 129 -14.22 -18.76 -11.66
CA ALA A 129 -14.58 -19.00 -13.06
C ALA A 129 -14.96 -20.46 -13.35
N ARG A 130 -14.36 -21.43 -12.66
CA ARG A 130 -14.55 -22.86 -12.94
C ARG A 130 -15.55 -23.53 -12.00
N ALA A 131 -15.60 -23.14 -10.74
CA ALA A 131 -16.46 -23.77 -9.72
C ALA A 131 -17.56 -22.84 -9.20
N GLY A 132 -17.50 -21.54 -9.48
CA GLY A 132 -18.48 -20.55 -9.04
C GLY A 132 -19.88 -20.82 -9.61
N THR A 133 -20.87 -20.36 -8.87
CA THR A 133 -22.29 -20.37 -9.29
C THR A 133 -22.74 -18.91 -9.38
N PRO A 134 -23.07 -18.40 -10.55
CA PRO A 134 -23.59 -17.05 -10.71
C PRO A 134 -25.04 -16.95 -10.22
N PHE A 135 -25.37 -15.81 -9.63
CA PHE A 135 -26.72 -15.48 -9.16
C PHE A 135 -27.22 -14.22 -9.86
N CYS A 136 -28.51 -14.12 -10.02
CA CYS A 136 -29.12 -12.89 -10.51
C CYS A 136 -28.96 -11.77 -9.48
N PRO A 137 -28.43 -10.58 -9.85
CA PRO A 137 -28.24 -9.46 -8.94
C PRO A 137 -29.54 -8.91 -8.33
N ASP A 138 -30.67 -9.05 -9.04
CA ASP A 138 -31.96 -8.49 -8.66
C ASP A 138 -32.86 -9.49 -7.93
N HIS A 139 -32.79 -10.78 -8.29
CA HIS A 139 -33.66 -11.83 -7.77
C HIS A 139 -32.96 -12.79 -6.83
N HIS A 140 -31.61 -12.74 -6.75
CA HIS A 140 -30.79 -13.64 -5.92
C HIS A 140 -31.03 -15.15 -6.20
N LEU A 141 -31.49 -15.48 -7.43
CA LEU A 141 -31.66 -16.84 -7.89
C LEU A 141 -30.39 -17.34 -8.61
N PRO A 142 -30.00 -18.61 -8.40
CA PRO A 142 -28.86 -19.19 -9.11
C PRO A 142 -29.14 -19.24 -10.62
N LEU A 143 -28.22 -18.73 -11.40
CA LEU A 143 -28.28 -18.80 -12.86
C LEU A 143 -27.73 -20.15 -13.30
N ARG A 144 -28.54 -20.86 -14.12
CA ARG A 144 -28.15 -22.16 -14.67
C ARG A 144 -28.16 -22.10 -16.19
N ALA A 145 -27.17 -22.66 -16.82
CA ALA A 145 -27.21 -22.93 -18.23
C ALA A 145 -28.27 -24.02 -18.49
N GLN A 146 -29.19 -23.74 -19.37
CA GLN A 146 -30.25 -24.67 -19.75
C GLN A 146 -29.82 -25.53 -20.95
N SER A 147 -30.04 -26.83 -20.88
CA SER A 147 -29.92 -27.69 -22.04
C SER A 147 -31.09 -27.46 -23.01
N VAL A 148 -30.89 -27.77 -24.29
CA VAL A 148 -31.97 -27.69 -25.30
C VAL A 148 -33.19 -28.50 -24.86
N SER A 149 -32.99 -29.68 -24.24
CA SER A 149 -34.06 -30.49 -23.70
C SER A 149 -34.88 -29.74 -22.64
N GLN A 150 -34.21 -29.07 -21.70
CA GLN A 150 -34.90 -28.27 -20.66
C GLN A 150 -35.66 -27.09 -21.25
N MET A 151 -35.15 -26.45 -22.29
CA MET A 151 -35.85 -25.35 -22.98
C MET A 151 -37.14 -25.86 -23.67
N VAL A 152 -37.04 -27.02 -24.31
CA VAL A 152 -38.15 -27.70 -24.93
C VAL A 152 -39.22 -28.10 -23.89
N ASP A 153 -38.80 -28.68 -22.76
CA ASP A 153 -39.67 -29.06 -21.65
C ASP A 153 -40.43 -27.86 -21.07
N ALA A 154 -39.72 -26.72 -20.90
CA ALA A 154 -40.33 -25.47 -20.39
C ALA A 154 -41.39 -24.92 -21.37
N VAL A 155 -41.20 -25.04 -22.69
CA VAL A 155 -42.16 -24.60 -23.71
C VAL A 155 -43.35 -25.55 -23.75
N LEU A 156 -43.11 -26.85 -23.65
CA LEU A 156 -44.18 -27.87 -23.65
C LEU A 156 -45.06 -27.79 -22.43
N ALA A 157 -44.55 -27.27 -21.28
CA ALA A 157 -45.34 -27.04 -20.06
C ALA A 157 -46.31 -25.85 -20.17
N LEU A 158 -46.24 -25.03 -21.23
CA LEU A 158 -47.15 -23.90 -21.44
C LEU A 158 -48.57 -24.42 -21.79
N PRO A 159 -49.62 -23.61 -21.56
CA PRO A 159 -51.01 -23.99 -21.84
C PRO A 159 -51.20 -24.49 -23.28
N PRO A 160 -51.96 -25.55 -23.50
CA PRO A 160 -52.29 -26.07 -24.81
C PRO A 160 -52.92 -24.98 -25.68
N GLY A 161 -52.47 -24.88 -26.94
CA GLY A 161 -52.98 -23.90 -27.89
C GLY A 161 -52.18 -22.61 -27.96
N THR A 162 -51.26 -22.36 -26.97
CA THR A 162 -50.38 -21.17 -26.99
C THR A 162 -49.58 -21.12 -28.30
N ARG A 163 -49.67 -19.99 -28.98
CA ARG A 163 -48.88 -19.72 -30.20
C ARG A 163 -47.60 -19.02 -29.83
N LEU A 164 -46.47 -19.58 -30.20
CA LEU A 164 -45.12 -19.08 -29.90
C LEU A 164 -44.34 -18.75 -31.16
N MET A 165 -43.46 -17.77 -31.00
CA MET A 165 -42.42 -17.45 -31.95
C MET A 165 -41.07 -17.71 -31.33
N VAL A 166 -40.26 -18.62 -31.90
CA VAL A 166 -38.88 -18.86 -31.45
C VAL A 166 -37.98 -17.86 -32.14
N LEU A 167 -37.27 -17.06 -31.35
CA LEU A 167 -36.47 -15.92 -31.79
C LEU A 167 -35.00 -16.11 -31.40
N ALA A 168 -34.09 -15.67 -32.26
CA ALA A 168 -32.68 -15.54 -32.01
C ALA A 168 -32.34 -14.06 -31.81
N PRO A 169 -32.04 -13.57 -30.57
CA PRO A 169 -31.73 -12.18 -30.27
C PRO A 169 -30.31 -11.83 -30.70
N VAL A 170 -30.12 -11.28 -31.92
CA VAL A 170 -28.81 -10.98 -32.50
C VAL A 170 -28.26 -9.59 -32.13
N VAL A 171 -29.15 -8.62 -31.91
CA VAL A 171 -28.78 -7.24 -31.48
C VAL A 171 -29.63 -6.88 -30.27
N ARG A 172 -29.02 -6.31 -29.24
CA ARG A 172 -29.68 -5.74 -28.06
C ARG A 172 -29.02 -4.42 -27.69
N ASP A 173 -29.87 -3.35 -27.63
CA ASP A 173 -29.50 -1.99 -27.17
C ASP A 173 -28.25 -1.42 -27.87
N ARG A 174 -28.07 -1.70 -29.17
CA ARG A 174 -26.90 -1.24 -29.94
C ARG A 174 -27.29 -0.25 -31.03
N LYS A 175 -26.46 0.78 -31.19
CA LYS A 175 -26.57 1.77 -32.28
C LYS A 175 -26.00 1.21 -33.57
N GLY A 176 -26.68 1.48 -34.69
CA GLY A 176 -26.20 1.04 -36.00
C GLY A 176 -27.34 0.88 -37.04
N GLU A 177 -26.99 0.78 -38.32
CA GLU A 177 -27.94 0.55 -39.44
C GLU A 177 -28.18 -0.94 -39.69
N PHE A 178 -27.27 -1.81 -39.31
CA PHE A 178 -27.29 -3.28 -39.37
C PHE A 178 -27.65 -3.90 -40.73
N ALA A 179 -27.44 -3.16 -41.85
CA ALA A 179 -27.80 -3.60 -43.19
C ALA A 179 -27.09 -4.92 -43.60
N ASP A 180 -25.81 -5.02 -43.27
CA ASP A 180 -25.01 -6.23 -43.54
C ASP A 180 -25.52 -7.45 -42.77
N LEU A 181 -25.92 -7.26 -41.49
CA LEU A 181 -26.53 -8.33 -40.67
C LEU A 181 -27.79 -8.87 -41.31
N PHE A 182 -28.70 -8.00 -41.78
CA PHE A 182 -29.93 -8.46 -42.47
C PHE A 182 -29.60 -9.23 -43.74
N SER A 183 -28.63 -8.73 -44.54
CA SER A 183 -28.19 -9.39 -45.77
C SER A 183 -27.60 -10.79 -45.49
N ASP A 184 -26.75 -10.91 -44.48
CA ASP A 184 -26.11 -12.17 -44.09
C ASP A 184 -27.15 -13.19 -43.59
N MET A 185 -28.13 -12.75 -42.80
CA MET A 185 -29.20 -13.63 -42.32
C MET A 185 -30.15 -14.06 -43.43
N GLN A 186 -30.45 -13.17 -44.37
CA GLN A 186 -31.23 -13.51 -45.57
C GLN A 186 -30.49 -14.55 -46.44
N ALA A 187 -29.18 -14.39 -46.63
CA ALA A 187 -28.36 -15.37 -47.38
C ALA A 187 -28.33 -16.75 -46.70
N GLN A 188 -28.53 -16.80 -45.35
CA GLN A 188 -28.67 -18.07 -44.61
C GLN A 188 -30.11 -18.65 -44.64
N GLY A 189 -31.06 -17.98 -45.32
CA GLY A 189 -32.44 -18.46 -45.52
C GLY A 189 -33.47 -17.93 -44.50
N TYR A 190 -33.12 -16.98 -43.65
CA TYR A 190 -34.07 -16.40 -42.69
C TYR A 190 -34.86 -15.27 -43.34
N VAL A 191 -36.19 -15.41 -43.34
CA VAL A 191 -37.08 -14.53 -44.07
C VAL A 191 -37.87 -13.54 -43.22
N ARG A 192 -37.68 -13.58 -41.87
CA ARG A 192 -38.41 -12.72 -40.94
C ARG A 192 -37.52 -12.21 -39.81
N PHE A 193 -37.75 -10.96 -39.51
CA PHE A 193 -37.05 -10.26 -38.41
C PHE A 193 -38.04 -9.56 -37.48
N ARG A 194 -37.73 -9.49 -36.22
CA ARG A 194 -38.42 -8.60 -35.28
C ARG A 194 -37.45 -7.47 -34.91
N VAL A 195 -37.85 -6.24 -35.22
CA VAL A 195 -37.04 -5.04 -34.97
C VAL A 195 -37.82 -4.14 -34.05
N ASP A 196 -37.21 -3.77 -32.91
CA ASP A 196 -37.82 -2.90 -31.90
C ASP A 196 -39.23 -3.32 -31.49
N GLY A 197 -39.43 -4.63 -31.37
CA GLY A 197 -40.72 -5.25 -30.98
C GLY A 197 -41.68 -5.54 -32.12
N ALA A 198 -41.47 -5.00 -33.33
CA ALA A 198 -42.32 -5.24 -34.49
C ALA A 198 -41.76 -6.29 -35.45
N ALA A 199 -42.61 -7.20 -35.96
CA ALA A 199 -42.19 -8.24 -36.88
C ALA A 199 -42.32 -7.77 -38.34
N PHE A 200 -41.28 -7.99 -39.15
CA PHE A 200 -41.19 -7.64 -40.59
C PHE A 200 -40.77 -8.83 -41.41
N GLU A 201 -41.26 -8.93 -42.64
CA GLU A 201 -40.66 -9.78 -43.66
C GLU A 201 -39.31 -9.16 -44.08
N ALA A 202 -38.40 -10.01 -44.53
CA ALA A 202 -37.03 -9.58 -44.84
C ALA A 202 -36.95 -8.47 -45.92
N ALA A 203 -37.92 -8.43 -46.83
CA ALA A 203 -38.02 -7.41 -47.86
C ALA A 203 -38.54 -6.05 -47.33
N ASP A 204 -39.26 -6.05 -46.21
CA ASP A 204 -39.98 -4.90 -45.65
C ASP A 204 -39.31 -4.32 -44.39
N VAL A 205 -38.09 -4.75 -44.04
CA VAL A 205 -37.36 -4.24 -42.88
C VAL A 205 -37.05 -2.74 -43.11
N PRO A 206 -37.45 -1.87 -42.18
CA PRO A 206 -37.20 -0.43 -42.31
C PRO A 206 -35.72 -0.08 -42.22
N LYS A 207 -35.28 0.98 -42.89
CA LYS A 207 -33.93 1.52 -42.73
C LYS A 207 -33.76 2.05 -41.32
N LEU A 208 -32.86 1.49 -40.57
CA LEU A 208 -32.60 1.85 -39.19
C LEU A 208 -31.71 3.08 -39.10
N LYS A 209 -31.92 3.92 -38.05
CA LYS A 209 -31.14 5.13 -37.85
C LYS A 209 -29.86 4.84 -37.10
N LYS A 210 -28.73 5.22 -37.65
CA LYS A 210 -27.39 5.01 -37.07
C LYS A 210 -27.20 5.53 -35.66
N ALA A 211 -27.93 6.57 -35.26
CA ALA A 211 -27.79 7.20 -33.94
C ALA A 211 -28.71 6.62 -32.86
N GLU A 212 -29.75 5.88 -33.26
CA GLU A 212 -30.71 5.23 -32.37
C GLU A 212 -30.23 3.83 -31.95
N LYS A 213 -30.69 3.35 -30.80
CA LYS A 213 -30.44 2.00 -30.33
C LYS A 213 -31.54 1.09 -30.81
N HIS A 214 -31.20 -0.12 -31.23
CA HIS A 214 -32.13 -1.06 -31.80
C HIS A 214 -31.98 -2.43 -31.16
N ASP A 215 -33.12 -3.15 -31.07
CA ASP A 215 -33.21 -4.56 -30.73
C ASP A 215 -33.65 -5.36 -31.97
N ILE A 216 -32.86 -6.33 -32.36
CA ILE A 216 -33.13 -7.17 -33.56
C ILE A 216 -33.11 -8.63 -33.18
N ASP A 217 -34.22 -9.31 -33.49
CA ASP A 217 -34.38 -10.77 -33.39
C ASP A 217 -34.56 -11.36 -34.78
N VAL A 218 -33.93 -12.50 -35.02
CA VAL A 218 -34.20 -13.36 -36.15
C VAL A 218 -35.32 -14.34 -35.78
N VAL A 219 -36.40 -14.37 -36.55
CA VAL A 219 -37.51 -15.33 -36.35
C VAL A 219 -37.10 -16.68 -36.90
N ILE A 220 -36.91 -17.66 -36.01
CA ILE A 220 -36.49 -19.02 -36.39
C ILE A 220 -37.69 -19.87 -36.77
N ASP A 221 -38.71 -19.91 -35.91
CA ASP A 221 -39.91 -20.71 -36.14
C ASP A 221 -41.15 -20.11 -35.46
N ARG A 222 -42.34 -20.55 -35.96
CA ARG A 222 -43.64 -20.23 -35.33
C ARG A 222 -44.35 -21.55 -35.01
N ILE A 223 -44.62 -21.78 -33.75
CA ILE A 223 -45.04 -23.05 -33.19
C ILE A 223 -46.30 -22.86 -32.37
N LYS A 224 -47.20 -23.83 -32.43
CA LYS A 224 -48.37 -23.91 -31.54
C LYS A 224 -48.17 -25.09 -30.60
N VAL A 225 -48.22 -24.81 -29.29
CA VAL A 225 -48.15 -25.85 -28.27
C VAL A 225 -49.34 -26.77 -28.38
N GLN A 226 -49.10 -28.05 -28.59
CA GLN A 226 -50.12 -29.08 -28.66
C GLN A 226 -50.24 -29.81 -27.31
N PRO A 227 -51.44 -30.14 -26.86
CA PRO A 227 -51.63 -30.94 -25.66
C PRO A 227 -51.04 -32.34 -25.80
N ASP A 228 -50.81 -32.99 -24.68
CA ASP A 228 -50.50 -34.41 -24.65
C ASP A 228 -51.68 -35.27 -25.17
N SER A 229 -51.55 -36.63 -25.14
CA SER A 229 -52.60 -37.57 -25.56
C SER A 229 -53.87 -37.48 -24.68
N THR A 230 -53.80 -36.83 -23.52
CA THR A 230 -54.93 -36.64 -22.58
C THR A 230 -55.57 -35.28 -22.66
N GLY A 231 -55.05 -34.37 -23.51
CA GLY A 231 -55.54 -33.01 -23.67
C GLY A 231 -55.02 -32.00 -22.63
N GLN A 232 -54.07 -32.39 -21.81
CA GLN A 232 -53.43 -31.55 -20.77
C GLN A 232 -52.06 -31.00 -21.19
N PRO A 233 -51.53 -29.98 -20.51
CA PRO A 233 -50.13 -29.57 -20.73
C PRO A 233 -49.18 -30.72 -20.47
N VAL A 234 -48.13 -30.85 -21.27
CA VAL A 234 -47.11 -31.89 -21.07
C VAL A 234 -46.38 -31.66 -19.77
N ASP A 235 -46.50 -32.58 -18.81
CA ASP A 235 -45.69 -32.56 -17.58
C ASP A 235 -44.36 -33.28 -17.84
N PRO A 236 -43.23 -32.56 -17.91
CA PRO A 236 -41.91 -33.14 -18.19
C PRO A 236 -41.41 -34.12 -17.10
N ALA A 237 -42.01 -34.10 -15.92
CA ALA A 237 -41.66 -35.00 -14.81
C ALA A 237 -42.48 -36.29 -14.79
N ALA A 238 -43.53 -36.42 -15.62
CA ALA A 238 -44.36 -37.62 -15.67
C ALA A 238 -43.73 -38.72 -16.57
N PRO A 239 -43.56 -39.95 -16.07
CA PRO A 239 -42.87 -41.01 -16.79
C PRO A 239 -43.59 -41.47 -18.10
N ASP A 240 -44.89 -41.16 -18.23
CA ASP A 240 -45.73 -41.57 -19.39
C ASP A 240 -46.10 -40.39 -20.33
N ALA A 241 -45.57 -39.18 -20.11
CA ALA A 241 -45.83 -38.01 -20.91
C ALA A 241 -45.07 -38.08 -22.26
N VAL A 242 -45.65 -38.73 -23.28
CA VAL A 242 -45.11 -38.72 -24.64
C VAL A 242 -45.73 -37.55 -25.43
N PRO A 243 -44.99 -36.47 -25.68
CA PRO A 243 -45.46 -35.40 -26.55
C PRO A 243 -45.64 -35.94 -28.00
N PRO A 244 -46.52 -35.27 -28.81
CA PRO A 244 -46.70 -35.66 -30.21
C PRO A 244 -45.36 -35.83 -30.92
N THR A 245 -45.15 -37.00 -31.49
CA THR A 245 -43.92 -37.35 -32.22
C THR A 245 -43.68 -36.32 -33.32
N GLY A 246 -42.61 -35.53 -33.19
CA GLY A 246 -42.22 -34.47 -34.13
C GLY A 246 -42.22 -33.04 -33.54
N LEU A 247 -43.12 -32.67 -32.59
CA LEU A 247 -43.11 -31.31 -32.02
C LEU A 247 -41.88 -31.08 -31.12
N ARG A 248 -41.55 -32.09 -30.32
CA ARG A 248 -40.34 -32.03 -29.45
C ARG A 248 -39.05 -31.90 -30.27
N GLN A 249 -38.97 -32.69 -31.39
CA GLN A 249 -37.82 -32.60 -32.26
C GLN A 249 -37.75 -31.27 -33.00
N ARG A 250 -38.88 -30.77 -33.51
CA ARG A 250 -38.95 -29.46 -34.18
C ARG A 250 -38.58 -28.31 -33.24
N LEU A 251 -39.04 -28.32 -31.98
CA LEU A 251 -38.66 -27.37 -30.97
C LEU A 251 -37.14 -27.43 -30.68
N ALA A 252 -36.57 -28.65 -30.57
CA ALA A 252 -35.14 -28.82 -30.33
C ALA A 252 -34.32 -28.23 -31.46
N GLU A 253 -34.65 -28.57 -32.73
CA GLU A 253 -33.99 -28.04 -33.91
C GLU A 253 -34.10 -26.49 -33.99
N SER A 254 -35.28 -25.92 -33.64
CA SER A 254 -35.50 -24.50 -33.63
C SER A 254 -34.70 -23.81 -32.55
N PHE A 255 -34.62 -24.37 -31.34
CA PHE A 255 -33.75 -23.84 -30.26
C PHE A 255 -32.27 -23.97 -30.60
N GLU A 256 -31.80 -25.09 -31.15
CA GLU A 256 -30.42 -25.23 -31.60
C GLU A 256 -30.03 -24.20 -32.65
N ALA A 257 -30.92 -23.93 -33.63
CA ALA A 257 -30.69 -22.88 -34.60
C ALA A 257 -30.65 -21.49 -33.96
N ALA A 258 -31.58 -21.17 -33.04
CA ALA A 258 -31.58 -19.91 -32.32
C ALA A 258 -30.31 -19.71 -31.51
N LEU A 259 -29.92 -20.71 -30.75
CA LEU A 259 -28.72 -20.68 -29.90
C LEU A 259 -27.44 -20.50 -30.70
N ARG A 260 -27.37 -21.11 -31.90
CA ARG A 260 -26.21 -20.98 -32.78
C ARG A 260 -26.08 -19.56 -33.35
N ILE A 261 -27.19 -18.93 -33.76
CA ILE A 261 -27.20 -17.58 -34.36
C ILE A 261 -26.98 -16.47 -33.31
N ALA A 262 -27.64 -16.61 -32.13
CA ALA A 262 -27.58 -15.62 -31.07
C ALA A 262 -26.60 -15.98 -29.94
N GLU A 263 -25.52 -16.71 -30.28
CA GLU A 263 -24.42 -17.02 -29.36
C GLU A 263 -24.85 -17.62 -28.02
N GLY A 264 -25.79 -18.56 -28.07
CA GLY A 264 -26.27 -19.29 -26.89
C GLY A 264 -27.52 -18.70 -26.25
N ARG A 265 -28.24 -17.79 -26.92
CA ARG A 265 -29.49 -17.20 -26.45
C ARG A 265 -30.65 -17.56 -27.37
N ALA A 266 -31.83 -17.75 -26.79
CA ALA A 266 -33.06 -17.94 -27.51
C ALA A 266 -34.25 -17.34 -26.76
N VAL A 267 -35.27 -16.87 -27.44
CA VAL A 267 -36.48 -16.32 -26.86
C VAL A 267 -37.69 -17.04 -27.45
N ALA A 268 -38.61 -17.51 -26.57
CA ALA A 268 -39.93 -17.93 -27.01
C ALA A 268 -40.94 -16.80 -26.63
N LEU A 269 -41.48 -16.16 -27.66
CA LEU A 269 -42.46 -15.08 -27.55
C LEU A 269 -43.88 -15.63 -27.68
N GLU A 270 -44.74 -15.42 -26.68
CA GLU A 270 -46.14 -15.75 -26.74
C GLU A 270 -46.89 -14.72 -27.65
N MET A 271 -47.36 -15.15 -28.78
CA MET A 271 -48.01 -14.26 -29.76
C MET A 271 -49.39 -13.73 -29.30
N ASP A 272 -50.02 -14.46 -28.38
CA ASP A 272 -51.38 -14.18 -27.93
C ASP A 272 -51.44 -13.47 -26.55
N SER A 273 -50.31 -13.27 -25.87
CA SER A 273 -50.23 -12.66 -24.54
C SER A 273 -50.19 -11.15 -24.53
N GLY A 274 -50.02 -10.48 -25.70
CA GLY A 274 -50.06 -9.03 -25.83
C GLY A 274 -51.50 -8.53 -26.01
N GLY A 275 -51.85 -7.41 -25.39
CA GLY A 275 -53.17 -6.82 -25.50
C GLY A 275 -53.21 -5.48 -24.72
N ASN A 276 -54.39 -4.96 -24.51
CA ASN A 276 -54.59 -3.82 -23.57
C ASN A 276 -55.04 -4.36 -22.22
N ASP A 277 -54.54 -3.82 -21.15
CA ASP A 277 -55.01 -4.10 -19.81
C ASP A 277 -56.42 -3.50 -19.59
N GLU A 278 -57.06 -3.78 -18.42
CA GLU A 278 -58.37 -3.24 -18.07
C GLU A 278 -58.40 -1.69 -18.01
N ALA A 279 -57.21 -1.04 -17.99
CA ALA A 279 -57.06 0.41 -18.03
C ALA A 279 -56.69 0.92 -19.46
N GLY A 280 -56.73 0.08 -20.50
CA GLY A 280 -56.44 0.45 -21.88
C GLY A 280 -54.99 0.66 -22.21
N ARG A 281 -54.02 0.22 -21.38
CA ARG A 281 -52.56 0.32 -21.64
C ARG A 281 -52.12 -0.92 -22.39
N ALA A 282 -51.27 -0.72 -23.40
CA ALA A 282 -50.65 -1.83 -24.13
C ALA A 282 -49.79 -2.70 -23.19
N VAL A 283 -50.14 -3.97 -23.09
CA VAL A 283 -49.34 -4.97 -22.37
C VAL A 283 -48.38 -5.63 -23.36
N ALA A 284 -47.08 -5.61 -23.07
CA ALA A 284 -46.10 -6.29 -23.93
C ALA A 284 -46.34 -7.80 -23.96
N PRO A 285 -46.13 -8.46 -25.09
CA PRO A 285 -46.20 -9.92 -25.18
C PRO A 285 -45.24 -10.57 -24.18
N ARG A 286 -45.66 -11.70 -23.60
CA ARG A 286 -44.81 -12.44 -22.65
C ARG A 286 -43.67 -13.12 -23.39
N GLU A 287 -42.44 -12.86 -22.94
CA GLU A 287 -41.22 -13.43 -23.46
C GLU A 287 -40.63 -14.45 -22.47
N HIS A 288 -40.31 -15.64 -22.95
CA HIS A 288 -39.56 -16.64 -22.20
C HIS A 288 -38.12 -16.63 -22.70
N LEU A 289 -37.19 -16.12 -21.88
CA LEU A 289 -35.78 -16.10 -22.24
C LEU A 289 -35.12 -17.43 -21.89
N PHE A 290 -34.46 -18.03 -22.85
CA PHE A 290 -33.66 -19.22 -22.71
C PHE A 290 -32.21 -18.93 -23.02
N SER A 291 -31.32 -19.61 -22.31
CA SER A 291 -29.90 -19.49 -22.56
C SER A 291 -29.21 -20.82 -22.32
N SER A 292 -28.39 -21.22 -23.29
CA SER A 292 -27.42 -22.30 -23.07
C SER A 292 -26.27 -21.86 -22.17
N LYS A 293 -26.25 -20.58 -21.83
CA LYS A 293 -25.35 -19.92 -20.87
C LYS A 293 -26.15 -19.61 -19.58
N PHE A 294 -25.65 -18.77 -18.70
CA PHE A 294 -26.27 -18.47 -17.41
C PHE A 294 -27.35 -17.38 -17.53
N ALA A 295 -28.61 -17.69 -17.31
CA ALA A 295 -29.71 -16.74 -17.39
C ALA A 295 -30.67 -16.81 -16.19
N CYS A 296 -31.26 -15.65 -15.82
CA CYS A 296 -32.26 -15.56 -14.78
C CYS A 296 -33.63 -15.99 -15.31
N PRO A 297 -34.36 -16.87 -14.61
CA PRO A 297 -35.70 -17.30 -15.08
C PRO A 297 -36.78 -16.20 -14.91
N VAL A 298 -36.51 -15.11 -14.15
CA VAL A 298 -37.50 -14.08 -13.85
C VAL A 298 -37.28 -12.80 -14.66
N CYS A 299 -35.99 -12.42 -14.93
CA CYS A 299 -35.67 -11.22 -15.70
C CYS A 299 -34.75 -11.57 -16.88
N SER A 300 -34.49 -10.60 -17.73
CA SER A 300 -33.61 -10.78 -18.91
C SER A 300 -32.11 -10.76 -18.59
N TYR A 301 -31.72 -10.73 -17.30
CA TYR A 301 -30.32 -10.75 -16.91
C TYR A 301 -29.69 -12.09 -17.26
N SER A 302 -28.62 -12.06 -18.07
CA SER A 302 -27.85 -13.25 -18.46
C SER A 302 -26.37 -12.97 -18.49
N LEU A 303 -25.58 -13.96 -18.09
CA LEU A 303 -24.13 -13.98 -18.23
C LEU A 303 -23.74 -14.87 -19.40
N SER A 304 -22.85 -14.36 -20.27
CA SER A 304 -22.40 -15.13 -21.42
C SER A 304 -21.49 -16.28 -21.01
N GLU A 305 -20.52 -16.04 -20.19
CA GLU A 305 -19.52 -17.01 -19.74
C GLU A 305 -18.83 -16.54 -18.46
N LEU A 306 -18.40 -17.50 -17.61
CA LEU A 306 -17.57 -17.23 -16.44
C LEU A 306 -16.10 -17.38 -16.82
N GLU A 307 -15.47 -16.28 -17.24
CA GLU A 307 -14.04 -16.23 -17.52
C GLU A 307 -13.25 -15.69 -16.32
N PRO A 308 -11.97 -16.10 -16.13
CA PRO A 308 -11.12 -15.52 -15.09
C PRO A 308 -10.93 -14.00 -15.19
N ARG A 309 -11.07 -13.43 -16.40
CA ARG A 309 -10.99 -11.97 -16.62
C ARG A 309 -12.14 -11.20 -15.96
N LEU A 310 -13.31 -11.82 -15.82
CA LEU A 310 -14.47 -11.22 -15.15
C LEU A 310 -14.19 -10.89 -13.67
N PHE A 311 -13.32 -11.67 -13.03
CA PHE A 311 -12.95 -11.52 -11.63
C PHE A 311 -11.68 -10.69 -11.42
N SER A 312 -11.15 -10.06 -12.47
CA SER A 312 -9.96 -9.24 -12.40
C SER A 312 -10.32 -7.76 -12.39
N PHE A 313 -10.00 -7.07 -11.30
CA PHE A 313 -10.13 -5.61 -11.23
C PHE A 313 -9.06 -4.87 -12.06
N ASN A 314 -8.05 -5.58 -12.59
CA ASN A 314 -7.06 -5.05 -13.53
C ASN A 314 -7.47 -5.23 -15.01
N SER A 315 -8.58 -5.92 -15.27
CA SER A 315 -9.11 -6.12 -16.61
C SER A 315 -10.35 -5.25 -16.84
N PRO A 316 -10.48 -4.56 -17.98
CA PRO A 316 -11.68 -3.78 -18.31
C PRO A 316 -12.97 -4.58 -18.27
N VAL A 317 -12.89 -5.92 -18.43
CA VAL A 317 -14.05 -6.83 -18.37
C VAL A 317 -14.58 -7.00 -16.95
N GLY A 318 -13.70 -7.01 -15.94
CA GLY A 318 -14.05 -7.26 -14.56
C GLY A 318 -14.02 -6.02 -13.65
N ALA A 319 -13.28 -4.99 -14.03
CA ALA A 319 -13.12 -3.76 -13.26
C ALA A 319 -14.43 -2.95 -13.16
N CYS A 320 -14.73 -2.43 -11.99
CA CYS A 320 -15.81 -1.46 -11.80
C CYS A 320 -15.59 -0.23 -12.67
N THR A 321 -16.57 0.18 -13.46
CA THR A 321 -16.48 1.31 -14.37
C THR A 321 -16.46 2.68 -13.67
N GLY A 322 -16.98 2.77 -12.45
CA GLY A 322 -17.00 4.01 -11.67
C GLY A 322 -15.65 4.35 -11.03
N CYS A 323 -14.79 3.36 -10.77
CA CYS A 323 -13.48 3.57 -10.16
C CYS A 323 -12.33 2.89 -10.90
N ASP A 324 -12.54 2.39 -12.12
CA ASP A 324 -11.56 1.67 -12.92
C ASP A 324 -10.81 0.56 -12.15
N GLY A 325 -11.52 -0.13 -11.26
CA GLY A 325 -10.97 -1.22 -10.46
C GLY A 325 -10.14 -0.79 -9.25
N LEU A 326 -10.13 0.50 -8.88
CA LEU A 326 -9.41 1.00 -7.69
C LEU A 326 -10.16 0.74 -6.38
N GLY A 327 -11.49 0.54 -6.43
CA GLY A 327 -12.34 0.35 -5.26
C GLY A 327 -12.67 1.65 -4.51
N GLN A 328 -11.97 2.72 -4.80
CA GLN A 328 -12.14 4.03 -4.18
C GLN A 328 -12.10 5.13 -5.25
N VAL A 329 -12.74 6.24 -4.93
CA VAL A 329 -12.69 7.46 -5.74
C VAL A 329 -12.09 8.58 -4.91
N THR A 330 -11.23 9.36 -5.53
CA THR A 330 -10.65 10.54 -4.90
C THR A 330 -11.56 11.73 -5.18
N LEU A 331 -12.15 12.30 -4.15
CA LEU A 331 -13.07 13.42 -4.22
C LEU A 331 -12.53 14.59 -3.39
N PHE A 332 -12.85 15.84 -3.79
CA PHE A 332 -12.64 16.98 -2.92
C PHE A 332 -13.59 16.88 -1.74
N ASP A 333 -13.03 16.86 -0.52
CA ASP A 333 -13.78 16.67 0.71
C ASP A 333 -14.20 18.01 1.31
N ALA A 334 -15.50 18.14 1.58
CA ALA A 334 -16.04 19.36 2.18
C ALA A 334 -15.36 19.70 3.52
N ASP A 335 -15.09 18.69 4.36
CA ASP A 335 -14.48 18.86 5.66
C ASP A 335 -13.00 19.30 5.58
N ARG A 336 -12.31 18.91 4.52
CA ARG A 336 -10.93 19.36 4.24
C ARG A 336 -10.88 20.74 3.59
N VAL A 337 -11.89 21.07 2.79
CA VAL A 337 -12.01 22.36 2.11
C VAL A 337 -12.43 23.46 3.09
N VAL A 338 -13.37 23.17 4.00
CA VAL A 338 -13.76 24.04 5.10
C VAL A 338 -12.85 23.79 6.30
N ALA A 339 -11.64 24.33 6.21
CA ALA A 339 -10.59 24.04 7.22
C ALA A 339 -10.94 24.57 8.63
N PHE A 340 -11.72 25.64 8.71
CA PHE A 340 -12.04 26.32 9.98
C PHE A 340 -13.54 26.64 10.05
N PRO A 341 -14.41 25.66 10.35
CA PRO A 341 -15.87 25.86 10.35
C PRO A 341 -16.35 26.88 11.39
N THR A 342 -15.59 27.11 12.45
CA THR A 342 -15.84 28.14 13.47
C THR A 342 -15.54 29.58 13.01
N LEU A 343 -14.84 29.74 11.91
CA LEU A 343 -14.58 31.03 11.27
C LEU A 343 -15.66 31.37 10.24
N SER A 344 -15.83 32.68 9.95
CA SER A 344 -16.65 33.13 8.85
C SER A 344 -15.92 32.96 7.51
N LEU A 345 -16.66 32.94 6.40
CA LEU A 345 -16.07 32.95 5.05
C LEU A 345 -15.14 34.15 4.86
N ALA A 346 -15.53 35.31 5.36
CA ALA A 346 -14.72 36.52 5.31
C ALA A 346 -13.40 36.43 6.09
N SER A 347 -13.38 35.63 7.17
CA SER A 347 -12.21 35.41 8.03
C SER A 347 -11.36 34.22 7.62
N GLY A 348 -11.78 33.44 6.59
CA GLY A 348 -11.00 32.36 6.05
C GLY A 348 -11.43 30.95 6.46
N ALA A 349 -12.71 30.71 6.67
CA ALA A 349 -13.26 29.37 6.86
C ALA A 349 -12.83 28.43 5.73
N VAL A 350 -12.78 28.95 4.51
CA VAL A 350 -12.25 28.25 3.32
C VAL A 350 -11.02 28.99 2.80
N LYS A 351 -9.85 28.32 2.81
CA LYS A 351 -8.58 28.90 2.37
C LYS A 351 -8.64 29.32 0.90
N GLY A 352 -8.23 30.56 0.61
CA GLY A 352 -8.25 31.14 -0.74
C GLY A 352 -9.62 31.63 -1.22
N TRP A 353 -10.66 31.54 -0.37
CA TRP A 353 -12.01 32.08 -0.58
C TRP A 353 -12.36 33.12 0.50
N ASP A 354 -11.39 33.92 0.91
CA ASP A 354 -11.50 34.96 1.93
C ASP A 354 -11.21 36.35 1.35
N ARG A 355 -11.33 37.40 2.16
CA ARG A 355 -11.09 38.81 1.78
C ARG A 355 -9.71 39.08 1.16
N ARG A 356 -8.72 38.18 1.37
CA ARG A 356 -7.38 38.33 0.78
C ARG A 356 -7.38 38.02 -0.72
N ASN A 357 -8.33 37.23 -1.20
CA ASN A 357 -8.55 36.97 -2.63
C ASN A 357 -9.82 37.71 -3.10
N GLY A 358 -9.64 38.94 -3.55
CA GLY A 358 -10.77 39.82 -3.94
C GLY A 358 -11.70 39.22 -4.99
N TYR A 359 -11.17 38.46 -5.94
CA TYR A 359 -11.98 37.82 -6.98
C TYR A 359 -12.92 36.75 -6.43
N THR A 360 -12.40 35.77 -5.73
CA THR A 360 -13.22 34.68 -5.16
C THR A 360 -14.17 35.19 -4.09
N PHE A 361 -13.73 36.19 -3.32
CA PHE A 361 -14.56 36.79 -2.27
C PHE A 361 -15.75 37.57 -2.85
N SER A 362 -15.59 38.33 -3.95
CA SER A 362 -16.70 39.02 -4.61
C SER A 362 -17.78 38.07 -5.17
N LEU A 363 -17.36 36.86 -5.58
CA LEU A 363 -18.30 35.80 -5.94
C LEU A 363 -19.13 35.35 -4.72
N LEU A 364 -18.47 35.10 -3.59
CA LEU A 364 -19.16 34.71 -2.35
C LEU A 364 -20.12 35.81 -1.85
N GLU A 365 -19.73 37.09 -1.93
CA GLU A 365 -20.62 38.21 -1.58
C GLU A 365 -21.87 38.26 -2.47
N SER A 366 -21.72 37.93 -3.75
CA SER A 366 -22.85 37.89 -4.70
C SER A 366 -23.80 36.73 -4.37
N VAL A 367 -23.25 35.57 -4.03
CA VAL A 367 -24.01 34.39 -3.59
C VAL A 367 -24.74 34.69 -2.28
N ALA A 368 -24.02 35.28 -1.29
CA ALA A 368 -24.58 35.62 0.02
C ALA A 368 -25.78 36.61 -0.13
N ARG A 369 -25.67 37.60 -1.02
CA ARG A 369 -26.74 38.54 -1.34
C ARG A 369 -27.95 37.85 -2.01
N HIS A 370 -27.71 36.95 -2.94
CA HIS A 370 -28.77 36.24 -3.65
C HIS A 370 -29.55 35.30 -2.72
N TYR A 371 -28.86 34.53 -1.88
CA TYR A 371 -29.47 33.56 -0.95
C TYR A 371 -29.77 34.14 0.43
N GLN A 372 -29.51 35.43 0.68
CA GLN A 372 -29.84 36.18 1.88
C GLN A 372 -29.25 35.60 3.16
N PHE A 373 -27.97 35.26 3.18
CA PHE A 373 -27.23 34.85 4.37
C PHE A 373 -26.07 35.82 4.67
N ASP A 374 -25.70 35.90 5.96
CA ASP A 374 -24.59 36.76 6.42
C ASP A 374 -23.26 36.04 6.25
N ILE A 375 -22.34 36.63 5.44
CA ILE A 375 -21.01 36.10 5.13
C ILE A 375 -20.03 36.19 6.33
N ASP A 376 -20.32 37.03 7.32
CA ASP A 376 -19.52 37.22 8.51
C ASP A 376 -19.90 36.25 9.65
N LEU A 377 -20.96 35.43 9.48
CA LEU A 377 -21.28 34.34 10.42
C LEU A 377 -20.27 33.19 10.29
N PRO A 378 -20.00 32.46 11.42
CA PRO A 378 -19.27 31.19 11.36
C PRO A 378 -19.87 30.24 10.31
N PHE A 379 -19.03 29.53 9.56
CA PHE A 379 -19.52 28.62 8.50
C PHE A 379 -20.51 27.56 9.06
N GLU A 380 -20.24 27.04 10.25
CA GLU A 380 -21.11 26.05 10.91
C GLU A 380 -22.47 26.62 11.33
N ALA A 381 -22.56 27.93 11.54
CA ALA A 381 -23.81 28.63 11.90
C ALA A 381 -24.64 29.01 10.66
N LEU A 382 -24.11 28.88 9.44
CA LEU A 382 -24.87 29.16 8.22
C LEU A 382 -26.01 28.15 8.03
N PRO A 383 -27.17 28.56 7.46
CA PRO A 383 -28.23 27.63 7.06
C PRO A 383 -27.71 26.51 6.16
N GLN A 384 -28.23 25.28 6.31
CA GLN A 384 -27.80 24.12 5.50
C GLN A 384 -27.83 24.40 3.99
N ARG A 385 -28.92 25.02 3.50
CA ARG A 385 -29.05 25.40 2.09
C ARG A 385 -27.94 26.34 1.60
N ALA A 386 -27.52 27.28 2.45
CA ALA A 386 -26.41 28.18 2.13
C ALA A 386 -25.07 27.41 2.03
N ARG A 387 -24.82 26.49 2.97
CA ARG A 387 -23.65 25.61 2.95
C ARG A 387 -23.60 24.73 1.70
N ASP A 388 -24.74 24.13 1.34
CA ASP A 388 -24.86 23.29 0.15
C ASP A 388 -24.60 24.07 -1.14
N VAL A 389 -25.19 25.28 -1.28
CA VAL A 389 -24.93 26.16 -2.44
C VAL A 389 -23.48 26.60 -2.50
N LEU A 390 -22.86 26.96 -1.37
CA LEU A 390 -21.45 27.35 -1.33
C LEU A 390 -20.54 26.22 -1.77
N LEU A 391 -20.78 25.00 -1.30
CA LEU A 391 -19.94 23.85 -1.60
C LEU A 391 -20.21 23.24 -2.95
N LEU A 392 -21.46 23.01 -3.32
CA LEU A 392 -21.87 22.25 -4.51
C LEU A 392 -22.33 23.10 -5.68
N GLY A 393 -22.63 24.40 -5.45
CA GLY A 393 -23.11 25.30 -6.47
C GLY A 393 -24.62 25.55 -6.45
N SER A 394 -25.08 26.52 -7.26
CA SER A 394 -26.50 26.93 -7.32
C SER A 394 -27.34 26.05 -8.25
N GLY A 395 -26.77 25.00 -8.86
CA GLY A 395 -27.46 24.18 -9.85
C GLY A 395 -27.89 24.98 -11.07
N SER A 396 -29.20 25.05 -11.35
CA SER A 396 -29.77 25.84 -12.47
C SER A 396 -30.10 27.27 -12.10
N ASP A 397 -29.98 27.67 -10.82
CA ASP A 397 -30.35 29.00 -10.37
C ASP A 397 -29.28 30.04 -10.78
N ASP A 398 -29.67 31.05 -11.55
CA ASP A 398 -28.78 32.11 -11.95
C ASP A 398 -28.54 33.12 -10.82
N VAL A 399 -27.31 33.38 -10.49
CA VAL A 399 -26.86 34.36 -9.51
C VAL A 399 -26.29 35.57 -10.22
N GLU A 400 -26.70 36.79 -9.81
CA GLU A 400 -26.17 38.05 -10.38
C GLU A 400 -24.81 38.38 -9.75
N PHE A 401 -23.74 38.25 -10.52
CA PHE A 401 -22.37 38.57 -10.09
C PHE A 401 -21.98 40.01 -10.48
N LEU A 402 -21.26 40.66 -9.57
CA LEU A 402 -20.69 41.99 -9.76
C LEU A 402 -19.18 41.85 -10.00
N TYR A 403 -18.73 42.09 -11.22
CA TYR A 403 -17.30 42.08 -11.55
C TYR A 403 -16.80 43.53 -11.57
N GLU A 404 -15.78 43.86 -10.78
CA GLU A 404 -15.05 45.11 -10.91
C GLU A 404 -14.20 45.04 -12.18
N ALA A 405 -14.38 45.97 -13.10
CA ALA A 405 -13.52 46.09 -14.26
C ALA A 405 -12.13 46.52 -13.79
N GLU A 406 -11.16 45.62 -13.82
CA GLU A 406 -9.76 46.00 -13.69
C GLU A 406 -9.41 47.02 -14.76
N SER A 407 -8.92 48.18 -14.34
CA SER A 407 -8.34 49.19 -15.26
C SER A 407 -7.08 48.56 -15.83
N GLY A 408 -7.20 48.04 -17.07
CA GLY A 408 -6.12 47.38 -17.78
C GLY A 408 -4.89 48.27 -17.85
N ASN A 409 -3.85 47.89 -17.18
CA ASN A 409 -2.51 48.45 -17.34
C ASN A 409 -1.86 47.77 -18.54
N SER A 410 -2.31 48.15 -19.78
CA SER A 410 -1.56 47.84 -21.00
C SER A 410 -0.35 48.78 -21.04
N GLY A 411 0.82 48.26 -20.67
CA GLY A 411 2.08 48.93 -20.84
C GLY A 411 2.29 49.33 -22.30
N ASN A 412 2.22 50.64 -22.57
CA ASN A 412 2.91 51.23 -23.71
C ASN A 412 3.63 52.51 -23.27
N SER A 413 4.93 52.46 -23.33
CA SER A 413 5.85 53.57 -23.09
C SER A 413 5.63 54.68 -24.15
N GLY A 414 5.08 55.80 -23.75
CA GLY A 414 5.00 57.01 -24.58
C GLY A 414 4.83 58.25 -23.71
N ALA A 415 5.89 59.03 -23.56
CA ALA A 415 5.90 60.27 -22.77
C ALA A 415 4.90 61.32 -23.35
N GLY A 416 4.01 61.84 -22.51
CA GLY A 416 3.12 62.97 -22.81
C GLY A 416 2.55 63.57 -21.55
N LYS A 417 2.92 64.82 -21.27
CA LYS A 417 2.55 65.65 -20.12
C LYS A 417 1.07 66.03 -20.09
N GLY A 418 0.44 65.95 -18.94
CA GLY A 418 -0.48 66.98 -18.44
C GLY A 418 -1.97 66.72 -18.70
N GLY A 419 -2.71 66.33 -17.66
CA GLY A 419 -4.16 66.40 -17.64
C GLY A 419 -4.70 65.90 -16.30
N LYS A 420 -5.14 66.78 -15.39
CA LYS A 420 -5.92 66.44 -14.19
C LYS A 420 -7.27 65.86 -14.65
N GLY A 421 -7.42 64.52 -14.63
CA GLY A 421 -8.67 63.86 -14.94
C GLY A 421 -9.25 63.25 -13.66
N SER A 422 -10.50 63.50 -13.40
CA SER A 422 -11.35 63.03 -12.28
C SER A 422 -11.27 61.51 -12.10
N LYS A 423 -11.18 61.10 -10.83
CA LYS A 423 -11.39 59.69 -10.42
C LYS A 423 -12.82 59.25 -10.81
N GLY A 424 -12.97 58.60 -11.95
CA GLY A 424 -14.21 57.90 -12.33
C GLY A 424 -14.38 56.66 -11.41
N LYS A 425 -15.59 56.49 -10.90
CA LYS A 425 -15.97 55.28 -10.14
C LYS A 425 -15.69 54.02 -11.00
N PRO A 426 -15.17 52.94 -10.46
CA PRO A 426 -14.98 51.70 -11.21
C PRO A 426 -16.34 51.24 -11.79
N ARG A 427 -16.35 50.95 -13.07
CA ARG A 427 -17.53 50.40 -13.77
C ARG A 427 -17.67 48.92 -13.35
N SER A 428 -18.65 48.58 -12.51
CA SER A 428 -19.03 47.21 -12.24
C SER A 428 -19.84 46.65 -13.41
N ILE A 429 -19.44 45.50 -13.91
CA ILE A 429 -20.16 44.75 -14.93
C ILE A 429 -21.01 43.70 -14.23
N LYS A 430 -22.33 43.72 -14.46
CA LYS A 430 -23.26 42.70 -13.95
C LYS A 430 -23.35 41.56 -14.96
N ARG A 431 -23.18 40.32 -14.49
CA ARG A 431 -23.44 39.09 -15.26
C ARG A 431 -24.24 38.13 -14.42
N SER A 432 -25.25 37.49 -15.03
CA SER A 432 -26.05 36.46 -14.40
C SER A 432 -25.67 35.10 -14.97
N HIS A 433 -25.31 34.18 -14.12
CA HIS A 433 -25.02 32.75 -14.42
C HIS A 433 -25.07 31.90 -13.15
N PRO A 434 -25.19 30.57 -13.26
CA PRO A 434 -25.14 29.70 -12.09
C PRO A 434 -23.79 29.82 -11.38
N PHE A 435 -23.81 29.69 -10.04
CA PHE A 435 -22.62 29.58 -9.24
C PHE A 435 -22.07 28.14 -9.30
N GLU A 436 -20.84 28.00 -9.70
CA GLU A 436 -20.21 26.68 -9.89
C GLU A 436 -20.10 25.86 -8.59
N GLY A 437 -19.94 26.53 -7.43
CA GLY A 437 -19.60 25.90 -6.15
C GLY A 437 -18.09 25.76 -5.92
N ILE A 438 -17.72 25.68 -4.64
CA ILE A 438 -16.29 25.61 -4.25
C ILE A 438 -15.68 24.27 -4.65
N LEU A 439 -16.36 23.14 -4.39
CA LEU A 439 -15.84 21.80 -4.70
C LEU A 439 -15.71 21.58 -6.21
N PRO A 440 -16.73 21.85 -7.05
CA PRO A 440 -16.58 21.74 -8.51
C PRO A 440 -15.51 22.68 -9.08
N ASN A 441 -15.35 23.88 -8.51
CA ASN A 441 -14.28 24.80 -8.91
C ASN A 441 -12.88 24.22 -8.64
N LEU A 442 -12.68 23.63 -7.45
CA LEU A 442 -11.40 22.97 -7.11
C LEU A 442 -11.14 21.77 -8.01
N GLU A 443 -12.18 20.98 -8.32
CA GLU A 443 -12.08 19.83 -9.21
C GLU A 443 -11.70 20.24 -10.64
N ARG A 444 -12.36 21.26 -11.18
CA ARG A 444 -12.02 21.82 -12.50
C ARG A 444 -10.58 22.35 -12.51
N ARG A 445 -10.18 23.14 -11.50
CA ARG A 445 -8.81 23.66 -11.38
C ARG A 445 -7.77 22.55 -11.30
N PHE A 446 -8.05 21.48 -10.58
CA PHE A 446 -7.15 20.31 -10.48
C PHE A 446 -6.97 19.61 -11.83
N ARG A 447 -8.05 19.53 -12.61
CA ARG A 447 -8.05 18.92 -13.95
C ARG A 447 -7.31 19.79 -14.98
N GLU A 448 -7.52 21.10 -14.94
CA GLU A 448 -7.03 22.03 -15.95
C GLU A 448 -5.61 22.57 -15.69
N THR A 449 -5.10 22.47 -14.44
CA THR A 449 -3.78 23.02 -14.12
C THR A 449 -2.63 22.21 -14.72
N GLU A 450 -1.69 22.88 -15.37
CA GLU A 450 -0.42 22.32 -15.83
C GLU A 450 0.68 22.42 -14.76
N SER A 451 0.49 23.23 -13.74
CA SER A 451 1.46 23.44 -12.67
C SER A 451 1.45 22.29 -11.66
N ALA A 452 2.56 21.57 -11.57
CA ALA A 452 2.74 20.50 -10.58
C ALA A 452 2.58 21.00 -9.13
N ALA A 453 3.08 22.21 -8.83
CA ALA A 453 2.96 22.81 -7.49
C ALA A 453 1.50 23.14 -7.12
N VAL A 454 0.70 23.66 -8.06
CA VAL A 454 -0.72 23.93 -7.83
C VAL A 454 -1.48 22.60 -7.65
N ARG A 455 -1.17 21.58 -8.44
CA ARG A 455 -1.79 20.26 -8.32
C ARG A 455 -1.47 19.64 -6.97
N GLU A 456 -0.22 19.71 -6.50
CA GLU A 456 0.19 19.22 -5.18
C GLU A 456 -0.52 19.95 -4.02
N ASP A 457 -0.72 21.26 -4.15
CA ASP A 457 -1.48 22.03 -3.14
C ASP A 457 -2.96 21.65 -3.12
N LEU A 458 -3.58 21.37 -4.28
CA LEU A 458 -4.97 20.94 -4.38
C LEU A 458 -5.23 19.53 -3.88
N VAL A 459 -4.26 18.60 -3.99
CA VAL A 459 -4.36 17.22 -3.47
C VAL A 459 -4.65 17.19 -1.96
N ARG A 460 -4.22 18.19 -1.20
CA ARG A 460 -4.46 18.28 0.26
C ARG A 460 -5.94 18.34 0.62
N TYR A 461 -6.79 18.80 -0.28
CA TYR A 461 -8.24 18.93 -0.08
C TYR A 461 -9.01 17.70 -0.57
N GLN A 462 -8.31 16.68 -1.06
CA GLN A 462 -8.92 15.44 -1.54
C GLN A 462 -8.89 14.37 -0.44
N SER A 463 -9.94 13.55 -0.40
CA SER A 463 -10.00 12.31 0.37
C SER A 463 -10.37 11.16 -0.54
N ALA A 464 -9.87 9.96 -0.21
CA ALA A 464 -10.27 8.73 -0.86
C ALA A 464 -11.49 8.16 -0.13
N LYS A 465 -12.60 7.96 -0.85
CA LYS A 465 -13.83 7.34 -0.32
C LYS A 465 -14.14 6.06 -1.10
N PRO A 466 -14.76 5.05 -0.46
CA PRO A 466 -15.19 3.86 -1.17
C PRO A 466 -16.06 4.23 -2.39
N CYS A 467 -15.80 3.59 -3.52
CA CYS A 467 -16.57 3.85 -4.75
C CYS A 467 -18.04 3.54 -4.52
N PRO A 468 -18.99 4.45 -4.80
CA PRO A 468 -20.42 4.23 -4.57
C PRO A 468 -20.99 3.10 -5.41
N ASP A 469 -20.47 2.86 -6.63
CA ASP A 469 -20.96 1.85 -7.55
C ASP A 469 -20.59 0.43 -7.11
N CYS A 470 -19.38 0.24 -6.59
CA CYS A 470 -18.89 -1.08 -6.20
C CYS A 470 -18.77 -1.30 -4.69
N GLY A 471 -18.97 -0.25 -3.88
CA GLY A 471 -18.85 -0.34 -2.42
C GLY A 471 -17.46 -0.78 -1.94
N GLY A 472 -16.40 -0.45 -2.69
CA GLY A 472 -15.03 -0.85 -2.38
C GLY A 472 -14.58 -2.18 -3.00
N SER A 473 -15.50 -2.99 -3.56
CA SER A 473 -15.19 -4.33 -4.09
C SER A 473 -14.31 -4.37 -5.34
N ARG A 474 -14.02 -3.23 -5.96
CA ARG A 474 -13.23 -3.06 -7.20
C ARG A 474 -13.83 -3.69 -8.46
N LEU A 475 -14.82 -4.58 -8.32
CA LEU A 475 -15.39 -5.43 -9.38
C LEU A 475 -16.72 -4.91 -9.89
N ARG A 476 -17.03 -5.27 -11.14
CA ARG A 476 -18.36 -5.07 -11.73
C ARG A 476 -19.44 -5.85 -10.99
N ARG A 477 -20.71 -5.45 -11.21
CA ARG A 477 -21.89 -6.05 -10.61
C ARG A 477 -21.98 -7.54 -10.89
N GLU A 478 -21.66 -7.96 -12.10
CA GLU A 478 -21.70 -9.36 -12.57
C GLU A 478 -20.76 -10.26 -11.76
N ALA A 479 -19.52 -9.82 -11.55
CA ALA A 479 -18.51 -10.58 -10.82
C ALA A 479 -18.83 -10.68 -9.31
N ARG A 480 -19.50 -9.67 -8.76
CA ARG A 480 -19.89 -9.62 -7.34
C ARG A 480 -21.00 -10.59 -6.97
N HIS A 481 -21.73 -11.13 -7.95
CA HIS A 481 -22.85 -12.05 -7.73
C HIS A 481 -22.52 -13.48 -8.18
N VAL A 482 -21.25 -13.85 -8.17
CA VAL A 482 -20.81 -15.24 -8.33
C VAL A 482 -20.29 -15.75 -6.99
N PHE A 483 -20.83 -16.91 -6.55
CA PHE A 483 -20.58 -17.46 -5.23
C PHE A 483 -20.00 -18.87 -5.32
N LEU A 484 -19.13 -19.23 -4.38
CA LEU A 484 -18.74 -20.60 -4.15
C LEU A 484 -19.80 -21.23 -3.23
N VAL A 485 -20.58 -22.16 -3.77
CA VAL A 485 -21.63 -22.85 -3.04
C VAL A 485 -21.08 -24.21 -2.64
N GLY A 486 -20.70 -24.36 -1.37
CA GLY A 486 -20.30 -25.62 -0.76
C GLY A 486 -21.51 -26.39 -0.22
N GLU A 487 -21.36 -27.69 0.08
CA GLU A 487 -22.38 -28.44 0.80
C GLU A 487 -22.22 -28.28 2.31
N PRO A 488 -23.37 -28.26 3.04
CA PRO A 488 -23.35 -28.18 4.49
C PRO A 488 -22.68 -29.43 5.09
N ARG A 489 -21.69 -29.21 5.94
CA ARG A 489 -21.11 -30.22 6.81
C ARG A 489 -21.70 -30.06 8.22
N GLU A 490 -21.95 -31.15 8.91
CA GLU A 490 -22.33 -31.09 10.34
C GLU A 490 -21.27 -30.26 11.10
N GLY A 491 -21.67 -29.08 11.55
CA GLY A 491 -20.83 -28.17 12.36
C GLY A 491 -20.09 -27.07 11.59
N ALA A 492 -20.14 -26.99 10.28
CA ALA A 492 -19.62 -25.90 9.47
C ALA A 492 -20.42 -25.74 8.19
N ASP A 493 -21.33 -24.76 8.18
CA ASP A 493 -21.95 -24.27 6.97
C ASP A 493 -21.14 -23.05 6.48
N PRO A 494 -20.21 -23.21 5.53
CA PRO A 494 -19.62 -22.05 4.91
C PRO A 494 -20.69 -21.36 4.08
N GLU A 495 -21.22 -20.23 4.57
CA GLU A 495 -22.09 -19.39 3.75
C GLU A 495 -21.46 -19.16 2.38
N PRO A 496 -22.23 -19.27 1.28
CA PRO A 496 -21.71 -18.95 -0.04
C PRO A 496 -21.12 -17.54 -0.08
N GLN A 497 -19.85 -17.41 -0.42
CA GLN A 497 -19.17 -16.13 -0.44
C GLN A 497 -18.75 -15.74 -1.87
N PRO A 498 -18.92 -14.46 -2.27
CA PRO A 498 -18.35 -13.92 -3.49
C PRO A 498 -16.86 -13.63 -3.31
N ILE A 499 -16.10 -13.54 -4.42
CA ILE A 499 -14.65 -13.36 -4.40
C ILE A 499 -14.19 -12.17 -3.56
N TYR A 500 -14.81 -11.02 -3.71
CA TYR A 500 -14.40 -9.80 -3.00
C TYR A 500 -14.58 -9.89 -1.48
N LYS A 501 -15.56 -10.65 -0.99
CA LYS A 501 -15.72 -10.89 0.45
C LYS A 501 -14.65 -11.83 0.99
N VAL A 502 -14.30 -12.88 0.24
CA VAL A 502 -13.21 -13.78 0.60
C VAL A 502 -11.87 -13.04 0.63
N GLU A 503 -11.66 -12.10 -0.29
CA GLU A 503 -10.47 -11.25 -0.29
C GLU A 503 -10.45 -10.25 0.86
N HIS A 504 -11.61 -9.83 1.36
CA HIS A 504 -11.75 -8.92 2.50
C HIS A 504 -11.57 -9.61 3.86
N PHE A 505 -11.74 -10.94 3.93
CA PHE A 505 -11.44 -11.69 5.14
C PHE A 505 -9.97 -11.53 5.53
N THR A 506 -9.69 -11.60 6.83
CA THR A 506 -8.31 -11.78 7.28
C THR A 506 -7.74 -13.08 6.72
N LEU A 507 -6.42 -13.16 6.56
CA LEU A 507 -5.78 -14.36 6.04
C LEU A 507 -6.09 -15.61 6.90
N ARG A 508 -6.32 -15.43 8.21
CA ARG A 508 -6.78 -16.49 9.11
C ARG A 508 -8.20 -16.94 8.76
N GLU A 509 -9.12 -16.00 8.61
CA GLU A 509 -10.51 -16.29 8.26
C GLU A 509 -10.60 -16.91 6.86
N SER A 510 -9.81 -16.40 5.90
CA SER A 510 -9.71 -16.98 4.55
C SER A 510 -9.22 -18.44 4.59
N LEU A 511 -8.20 -18.74 5.39
CA LEU A 511 -7.70 -20.11 5.55
C LEU A 511 -8.79 -21.01 6.16
N HIS A 512 -9.45 -20.53 7.21
CA HIS A 512 -10.55 -21.27 7.87
C HIS A 512 -11.71 -21.52 6.89
N TYR A 513 -12.09 -20.53 6.09
CA TYR A 513 -13.11 -20.66 5.05
C TYR A 513 -12.76 -21.79 4.05
N PHE A 514 -11.52 -21.78 3.51
CA PHE A 514 -11.08 -22.82 2.58
C PHE A 514 -10.87 -24.19 3.23
N ASP A 515 -10.58 -24.27 4.52
CA ASP A 515 -10.50 -25.53 5.26
C ASP A 515 -11.90 -26.17 5.41
N GLY A 516 -12.93 -25.35 5.58
CA GLY A 516 -14.33 -25.79 5.66
C GLY A 516 -15.00 -26.03 4.31
N LEU A 517 -14.48 -25.45 3.21
CA LEU A 517 -15.10 -25.52 1.89
C LEU A 517 -15.00 -26.91 1.27
N THR A 518 -16.15 -27.55 1.02
CA THR A 518 -16.23 -28.81 0.29
C THR A 518 -17.13 -28.63 -0.92
N LEU A 519 -16.59 -28.83 -2.11
CA LEU A 519 -17.31 -28.82 -3.38
C LEU A 519 -17.42 -30.25 -3.90
N GLN A 520 -18.60 -30.64 -4.43
CA GLN A 520 -18.85 -32.00 -4.90
C GLN A 520 -18.96 -32.09 -6.43
N GLY A 521 -18.93 -33.35 -6.93
CA GLY A 521 -19.04 -33.66 -8.35
C GLY A 521 -17.90 -33.04 -9.17
N ALA A 522 -18.15 -32.83 -10.47
CA ALA A 522 -17.15 -32.28 -11.38
C ALA A 522 -16.54 -30.93 -10.94
N LYS A 523 -17.33 -30.10 -10.26
CA LYS A 523 -16.82 -28.83 -9.69
C LYS A 523 -15.80 -29.08 -8.58
N GLY A 524 -16.00 -30.09 -7.74
CA GLY A 524 -15.07 -30.47 -6.69
C GLY A 524 -13.74 -31.00 -7.25
N GLU A 525 -13.78 -31.85 -8.26
CA GLU A 525 -12.58 -32.38 -8.91
C GLU A 525 -11.74 -31.28 -9.57
N ILE A 526 -12.39 -30.33 -10.25
CA ILE A 526 -11.73 -29.16 -10.87
C ILE A 526 -11.15 -28.22 -9.81
N ALA A 527 -11.87 -28.00 -8.72
CA ALA A 527 -11.48 -27.05 -7.67
C ALA A 527 -10.37 -27.57 -6.75
N ALA A 528 -10.30 -28.89 -6.52
CA ALA A 528 -9.41 -29.49 -5.52
C ALA A 528 -7.92 -29.08 -5.66
N PRO A 529 -7.28 -29.11 -6.85
CA PRO A 529 -5.89 -28.67 -6.99
C PRO A 529 -5.73 -27.17 -6.73
N VAL A 530 -6.69 -26.33 -7.17
CA VAL A 530 -6.66 -24.87 -6.99
C VAL A 530 -6.84 -24.51 -5.51
N VAL A 531 -7.78 -25.12 -4.82
CA VAL A 531 -8.02 -24.91 -3.38
C VAL A 531 -6.80 -25.36 -2.56
N ARG A 532 -6.14 -26.45 -2.96
CA ARG A 532 -4.90 -26.89 -2.31
C ARG A 532 -3.80 -25.81 -2.37
N GLU A 533 -3.60 -25.22 -3.55
CA GLU A 533 -2.61 -24.14 -3.72
C GLU A 533 -2.98 -22.90 -2.90
N ILE A 534 -4.25 -22.48 -2.92
CA ILE A 534 -4.72 -21.35 -2.12
C ILE A 534 -4.45 -21.60 -0.62
N ARG A 535 -4.81 -22.79 -0.13
CA ARG A 535 -4.60 -23.17 1.30
C ARG A 535 -3.12 -23.19 1.67
N SER A 536 -2.27 -23.73 0.81
CA SER A 536 -0.82 -23.76 1.03
C SER A 536 -0.27 -22.33 1.16
N ARG A 537 -0.59 -21.43 0.25
CA ARG A 537 -0.14 -20.04 0.26
C ARG A 537 -0.70 -19.25 1.45
N LEU A 538 -1.99 -19.42 1.76
CA LEU A 538 -2.60 -18.80 2.94
C LEU A 538 -1.96 -19.30 4.24
N LYS A 539 -1.62 -20.60 4.32
CA LYS A 539 -0.93 -21.16 5.47
C LYS A 539 0.45 -20.51 5.66
N PHE A 540 1.25 -20.39 4.60
CA PHE A 540 2.55 -19.71 4.70
C PHE A 540 2.44 -18.26 5.14
N LEU A 541 1.46 -17.51 4.64
CA LEU A 541 1.21 -16.14 5.08
C LEU A 541 0.83 -16.07 6.57
N ASN A 542 0.05 -17.02 7.05
CA ASN A 542 -0.29 -17.13 8.48
C ASN A 542 0.93 -17.53 9.33
N ASP A 543 1.76 -18.44 8.83
CA ASP A 543 2.96 -18.93 9.53
C ASP A 543 4.04 -17.84 9.69
N VAL A 544 4.13 -16.89 8.74
CA VAL A 544 5.03 -15.72 8.89
C VAL A 544 4.42 -14.56 9.70
N GLY A 545 3.29 -14.80 10.39
CA GLY A 545 2.69 -13.81 11.29
C GLY A 545 1.86 -12.72 10.63
N LEU A 546 1.36 -12.93 9.40
CA LEU A 546 0.52 -11.96 8.66
C LEU A 546 -0.99 -12.26 8.74
N ASN A 547 -1.39 -13.09 9.68
CA ASN A 547 -2.75 -13.61 9.84
C ASN A 547 -3.86 -12.53 9.95
N TYR A 548 -3.51 -11.30 10.30
CA TYR A 548 -4.40 -10.16 10.48
C TYR A 548 -4.63 -9.34 9.19
N LEU A 549 -3.80 -9.51 8.16
CA LEU A 549 -3.98 -8.83 6.88
C LEU A 549 -5.12 -9.44 6.09
N SER A 550 -5.67 -8.68 5.13
CA SER A 550 -6.62 -9.16 4.13
C SER A 550 -5.96 -9.21 2.73
N LEU A 551 -6.50 -10.05 1.84
CA LEU A 551 -5.98 -10.17 0.46
C LEU A 551 -6.23 -8.92 -0.39
N ASP A 552 -7.29 -8.17 -0.10
CA ASP A 552 -7.65 -6.93 -0.79
C ASP A 552 -6.85 -5.70 -0.33
N ARG A 553 -6.06 -5.82 0.75
CA ARG A 553 -5.25 -4.71 1.27
C ARG A 553 -4.25 -4.26 0.22
N SER A 554 -4.22 -2.95 -0.03
CA SER A 554 -3.33 -2.34 -1.02
C SER A 554 -1.87 -2.42 -0.59
N ALA A 555 -0.98 -2.76 -1.53
CA ALA A 555 0.43 -2.99 -1.27
C ALA A 555 1.19 -1.72 -0.82
N ASP A 556 0.72 -0.53 -1.21
CA ASP A 556 1.28 0.75 -0.80
C ASP A 556 0.99 1.13 0.66
N THR A 557 0.01 0.46 1.30
CA THR A 557 -0.33 0.65 2.72
C THR A 557 0.43 -0.28 3.66
N LEU A 558 1.24 -1.19 3.13
CA LEU A 558 1.99 -2.17 3.90
C LEU A 558 3.26 -1.56 4.49
N SER A 559 3.58 -1.93 5.72
CA SER A 559 4.89 -1.64 6.29
C SER A 559 6.01 -2.40 5.56
N GLY A 560 7.25 -1.93 5.70
CA GLY A 560 8.41 -2.61 5.10
C GLY A 560 8.52 -4.08 5.53
N GLY A 561 8.32 -4.38 6.81
CA GLY A 561 8.34 -5.74 7.34
C GLY A 561 7.17 -6.60 6.85
N GLU A 562 5.96 -6.06 6.71
CA GLU A 562 4.82 -6.79 6.12
C GLU A 562 5.09 -7.15 4.66
N SER A 563 5.57 -6.21 3.85
CA SER A 563 5.93 -6.43 2.45
C SER A 563 7.02 -7.50 2.30
N GLN A 564 8.02 -7.48 3.16
CA GLN A 564 9.10 -8.45 3.18
C GLN A 564 8.59 -9.86 3.49
N ARG A 565 7.74 -10.00 4.51
CA ARG A 565 7.16 -11.30 4.90
C ARG A 565 6.19 -11.86 3.84
N ILE A 566 5.45 -10.99 3.14
CA ILE A 566 4.63 -11.41 2.00
C ILE A 566 5.50 -12.01 0.90
N ARG A 567 6.64 -11.37 0.56
CA ARG A 567 7.58 -11.90 -0.42
C ARG A 567 8.18 -13.24 0.06
N LEU A 568 8.58 -13.32 1.33
CA LEU A 568 9.10 -14.55 1.92
C LEU A 568 8.09 -15.68 1.78
N ALA A 569 6.84 -15.47 2.19
CA ALA A 569 5.78 -16.48 2.08
C ALA A 569 5.50 -16.90 0.63
N SER A 570 5.53 -15.96 -0.32
CA SER A 570 5.36 -16.24 -1.74
C SER A 570 6.50 -17.11 -2.30
N GLN A 571 7.75 -16.84 -1.88
CA GLN A 571 8.92 -17.62 -2.31
C GLN A 571 8.92 -19.03 -1.71
N ILE A 572 8.53 -19.19 -0.45
CA ILE A 572 8.39 -20.50 0.20
C ILE A 572 7.36 -21.36 -0.53
N GLY A 573 6.23 -20.76 -0.92
CA GLY A 573 5.19 -21.42 -1.70
C GLY A 573 5.65 -21.95 -3.06
N SER A 574 6.76 -21.44 -3.60
CA SER A 574 7.32 -21.93 -4.87
C SER A 574 8.03 -23.29 -4.75
N GLY A 575 8.35 -23.77 -3.53
CA GLY A 575 8.99 -25.06 -3.28
C GLY A 575 10.40 -25.20 -3.85
N LEU A 576 11.12 -24.09 -4.09
CA LEU A 576 12.47 -24.11 -4.64
C LEU A 576 13.46 -24.75 -3.64
N THR A 577 14.34 -25.59 -4.15
CA THR A 577 15.40 -26.28 -3.39
C THR A 577 16.77 -25.98 -3.98
N GLY A 578 17.82 -26.03 -3.13
CA GLY A 578 19.19 -25.75 -3.56
C GLY A 578 19.49 -24.26 -3.84
N VAL A 579 18.65 -23.36 -3.35
CA VAL A 579 18.75 -21.91 -3.50
C VAL A 579 19.39 -21.28 -2.25
N MET A 580 20.04 -20.15 -2.42
CA MET A 580 20.51 -19.31 -1.33
C MET A 580 19.54 -18.12 -1.13
N TYR A 581 18.82 -18.12 -0.01
CA TYR A 581 17.98 -17.00 0.40
C TYR A 581 18.80 -16.01 1.22
N VAL A 582 18.73 -14.72 0.88
CA VAL A 582 19.38 -13.63 1.63
C VAL A 582 18.30 -12.67 2.12
N LEU A 583 18.14 -12.59 3.44
CA LEU A 583 17.10 -11.80 4.08
C LEU A 583 17.71 -10.66 4.92
N ASP A 584 17.06 -9.49 4.88
CA ASP A 584 17.47 -8.31 5.65
C ASP A 584 16.48 -8.07 6.79
N GLU A 585 16.91 -8.39 8.03
CA GLU A 585 16.18 -8.15 9.26
C GLU A 585 14.68 -8.56 9.21
N PRO A 586 14.35 -9.83 8.90
CA PRO A 586 12.97 -10.27 8.72
C PRO A 586 12.12 -10.24 10.00
N SER A 587 12.72 -10.15 11.18
CA SER A 587 12.04 -10.05 12.48
C SER A 587 11.50 -8.66 12.81
N ILE A 588 11.76 -7.64 11.96
CA ILE A 588 11.36 -6.26 12.19
C ILE A 588 9.85 -6.13 12.42
N GLY A 589 9.50 -5.38 13.49
CA GLY A 589 8.11 -5.09 13.86
C GLY A 589 7.32 -6.31 14.31
N LEU A 590 7.99 -7.41 14.64
CA LEU A 590 7.36 -8.60 15.18
C LEU A 590 7.37 -8.62 16.71
N HIS A 591 6.22 -9.00 17.26
CA HIS A 591 6.19 -9.47 18.64
C HIS A 591 6.91 -10.80 18.77
N GLN A 592 7.50 -11.11 19.92
CA GLN A 592 8.29 -12.34 20.14
C GLN A 592 7.54 -13.62 19.75
N ARG A 593 6.23 -13.68 20.04
CA ARG A 593 5.37 -14.79 19.62
C ARG A 593 5.35 -15.03 18.11
N ASP A 594 5.31 -13.94 17.33
CA ASP A 594 5.26 -14.03 15.87
C ASP A 594 6.67 -14.27 15.29
N ASN A 595 7.71 -13.80 15.99
CA ASN A 595 9.12 -14.08 15.66
C ASN A 595 9.47 -15.57 15.78
N GLU A 596 8.99 -16.26 16.80
CA GLU A 596 9.16 -17.72 16.92
C GLU A 596 8.61 -18.48 15.70
N ARG A 597 7.46 -18.06 15.18
CA ARG A 597 6.86 -18.64 13.97
C ARG A 597 7.71 -18.38 12.73
N LEU A 598 8.20 -17.14 12.59
CA LEU A 598 9.09 -16.76 11.49
C LEU A 598 10.36 -17.61 11.50
N ILE A 599 11.02 -17.77 12.65
CA ILE A 599 12.23 -18.60 12.79
C ILE A 599 11.90 -20.06 12.43
N GLY A 600 10.76 -20.59 12.87
CA GLY A 600 10.27 -21.91 12.46
C GLY A 600 10.15 -22.06 10.94
N THR A 601 9.66 -21.01 10.27
CA THR A 601 9.54 -20.94 8.80
C THR A 601 10.92 -20.90 8.11
N LEU A 602 11.88 -20.13 8.63
CA LEU A 602 13.26 -20.08 8.11
C LEU A 602 13.97 -21.43 8.27
N ARG A 603 13.75 -22.12 9.38
CA ARG A 603 14.27 -23.49 9.59
C ARG A 603 13.65 -24.49 8.61
N HIS A 604 12.36 -24.36 8.33
CA HIS A 604 11.71 -25.16 7.30
C HIS A 604 12.33 -24.96 5.91
N LEU A 605 12.61 -23.71 5.53
CA LEU A 605 13.34 -23.40 4.27
C LEU A 605 14.70 -24.08 4.22
N ARG A 606 15.45 -24.07 5.31
CA ARG A 606 16.74 -24.79 5.44
C ARG A 606 16.53 -26.28 5.27
N ASP A 607 15.55 -26.87 5.96
CA ASP A 607 15.33 -28.31 6.03
C ASP A 607 14.93 -28.94 4.68
N ILE A 608 14.33 -28.13 3.77
CA ILE A 608 14.07 -28.57 2.38
C ILE A 608 15.32 -28.46 1.48
N GLY A 609 16.49 -28.10 2.01
CA GLY A 609 17.78 -28.12 1.31
C GLY A 609 18.24 -26.78 0.76
N ASN A 610 17.87 -25.67 1.37
CA ASN A 610 18.32 -24.33 1.01
C ASN A 610 19.35 -23.78 2.02
N SER A 611 20.19 -22.86 1.55
CA SER A 611 21.02 -22.02 2.41
C SER A 611 20.26 -20.74 2.74
N VAL A 612 20.07 -20.45 4.03
CA VAL A 612 19.30 -19.27 4.47
C VAL A 612 20.25 -18.33 5.21
N LEU A 613 20.60 -17.22 4.57
CA LEU A 613 21.45 -16.16 5.12
C LEU A 613 20.55 -15.03 5.61
N VAL A 614 20.68 -14.67 6.88
CA VAL A 614 19.86 -13.65 7.52
C VAL A 614 20.75 -12.60 8.16
N VAL A 615 20.58 -11.34 7.79
CA VAL A 615 21.14 -10.22 8.56
C VAL A 615 20.19 -9.95 9.71
N GLU A 616 20.64 -10.15 10.95
CA GLU A 616 19.75 -10.07 12.12
C GLU A 616 20.45 -9.56 13.38
N HIS A 617 19.63 -8.99 14.28
CA HIS A 617 20.02 -8.48 15.59
C HIS A 617 19.22 -9.08 16.73
N ASP A 618 18.16 -9.83 16.42
CA ASP A 618 17.31 -10.48 17.41
C ASP A 618 18.03 -11.65 18.11
N GLU A 619 17.95 -11.67 19.44
CA GLU A 619 18.64 -12.69 20.26
C GLU A 619 18.14 -14.11 19.95
N ASP A 620 16.82 -14.29 19.76
CA ASP A 620 16.23 -15.60 19.52
C ASP A 620 16.63 -16.13 18.14
N ALA A 621 16.67 -15.27 17.13
CA ALA A 621 17.14 -15.61 15.80
C ALA A 621 18.62 -16.02 15.79
N ILE A 622 19.47 -15.29 16.52
CA ILE A 622 20.90 -15.59 16.65
C ILE A 622 21.10 -16.93 17.37
N ARG A 623 20.39 -17.18 18.48
CA ARG A 623 20.51 -18.42 19.27
C ARG A 623 20.00 -19.68 18.53
N GLN A 624 19.06 -19.51 17.60
CA GLN A 624 18.48 -20.62 16.83
C GLN A 624 19.16 -20.84 15.48
N ALA A 625 20.18 -20.04 15.15
CA ALA A 625 20.98 -20.22 13.93
C ALA A 625 21.87 -21.47 14.05
N ASP A 626 22.17 -22.11 12.92
CA ASP A 626 23.17 -23.17 12.83
C ASP A 626 24.59 -22.59 12.81
N HIS A 627 24.75 -21.39 12.20
CA HIS A 627 26.03 -20.71 12.08
C HIS A 627 25.84 -19.20 12.22
N VAL A 628 26.71 -18.54 12.97
CA VAL A 628 26.69 -17.09 13.21
C VAL A 628 27.99 -16.47 12.71
N ILE A 629 27.89 -15.31 12.05
CA ILE A 629 29.02 -14.49 11.60
C ILE A 629 28.87 -13.12 12.25
N ASP A 630 29.77 -12.80 13.21
CA ASP A 630 29.77 -11.52 13.90
C ASP A 630 30.71 -10.52 13.23
N MET A 631 30.15 -9.41 12.72
CA MET A 631 30.87 -8.36 11.99
C MET A 631 31.23 -7.19 12.90
N GLY A 632 32.47 -6.71 12.83
CA GLY A 632 32.90 -5.61 13.68
C GLY A 632 34.32 -5.12 13.36
N PRO A 633 35.08 -4.64 14.39
CA PRO A 633 34.65 -4.40 15.79
C PRO A 633 33.81 -3.14 15.99
N GLY A 634 33.78 -2.23 15.02
CA GLY A 634 33.06 -0.96 15.05
C GLY A 634 32.19 -0.75 13.82
N ALA A 635 31.75 0.50 13.61
CA ALA A 635 30.95 0.92 12.48
C ALA A 635 31.80 1.63 11.40
N GLY A 636 31.33 1.66 10.16
CA GLY A 636 31.98 2.41 9.06
C GLY A 636 33.43 2.02 8.83
N ALA A 637 34.35 2.98 8.92
CA ALA A 637 35.79 2.77 8.73
C ALA A 637 36.41 1.84 9.77
N HIS A 638 35.81 1.75 10.96
CA HIS A 638 36.24 0.89 12.06
C HIS A 638 35.66 -0.53 12.01
N GLY A 639 34.70 -0.76 11.11
CA GLY A 639 34.09 -2.07 10.86
C GLY A 639 34.75 -2.86 9.75
N GLY A 640 33.99 -3.77 9.17
CA GLY A 640 34.37 -4.50 7.95
C GLY A 640 35.27 -5.72 8.19
N ARG A 641 35.28 -6.27 9.40
CA ARG A 641 36.02 -7.51 9.73
C ARG A 641 35.08 -8.56 10.32
N VAL A 642 35.39 -9.81 10.14
CA VAL A 642 34.77 -10.91 10.89
C VAL A 642 35.49 -11.02 12.22
N ILE A 643 34.76 -10.85 13.32
CA ILE A 643 35.30 -10.91 14.70
C ILE A 643 35.20 -12.32 15.23
N ALA A 644 34.05 -12.98 15.02
CA ALA A 644 33.80 -14.34 15.41
C ALA A 644 32.93 -15.05 14.39
N GLN A 645 33.08 -16.33 14.20
CA GLN A 645 32.20 -17.17 13.40
C GLN A 645 32.10 -18.57 14.03
N GLY A 646 31.00 -19.23 13.84
CA GLY A 646 30.77 -20.59 14.40
C GLY A 646 29.32 -20.75 14.87
N THR A 647 29.10 -21.71 15.76
CA THR A 647 27.82 -21.89 16.44
C THR A 647 27.52 -20.68 17.36
N PRO A 648 26.26 -20.44 17.73
CA PRO A 648 25.92 -19.38 18.67
C PRO A 648 26.71 -19.43 19.99
N ASP A 649 26.99 -20.62 20.50
CA ASP A 649 27.75 -20.82 21.74
C ASP A 649 29.25 -20.47 21.56
N GLU A 650 29.84 -20.80 20.43
CA GLU A 650 31.22 -20.42 20.09
C GLU A 650 31.37 -18.91 19.97
N VAL A 651 30.39 -18.20 19.32
CA VAL A 651 30.38 -16.75 19.24
C VAL A 651 30.15 -16.13 20.63
N ALA A 652 29.27 -16.69 21.46
CA ALA A 652 29.03 -16.23 22.84
C ALA A 652 30.27 -16.37 23.73
N ALA A 653 31.12 -17.35 23.50
CA ALA A 653 32.36 -17.56 24.23
C ALA A 653 33.54 -16.69 23.74
N HIS A 654 33.41 -16.03 22.56
CA HIS A 654 34.51 -15.28 21.96
C HIS A 654 34.76 -13.95 22.70
N PRO A 655 35.98 -13.68 23.23
CA PRO A 655 36.23 -12.53 24.11
C PRO A 655 36.10 -11.18 23.43
N ASP A 656 36.35 -11.10 22.12
CA ASP A 656 36.32 -9.85 21.38
C ASP A 656 34.94 -9.57 20.73
N SER A 657 34.05 -10.58 20.66
CA SER A 657 32.71 -10.41 20.12
C SER A 657 31.83 -9.60 21.04
N LEU A 658 31.37 -8.43 20.55
CA LEU A 658 30.42 -7.62 21.30
C LEU A 658 29.06 -8.30 21.38
N THR A 659 28.60 -8.88 20.27
CA THR A 659 27.41 -9.75 20.24
C THR A 659 27.52 -10.88 21.24
N GLY A 660 28.66 -11.58 21.25
CA GLY A 660 28.93 -12.68 22.19
C GLY A 660 28.82 -12.25 23.65
N LYS A 661 29.31 -11.05 24.01
CA LYS A 661 29.19 -10.52 25.38
C LYS A 661 27.74 -10.25 25.80
N TYR A 662 26.84 -9.88 24.89
CA TYR A 662 25.41 -9.78 25.16
C TYR A 662 24.75 -11.16 25.26
N LEU A 663 25.05 -12.07 24.34
CA LEU A 663 24.53 -13.46 24.37
C LEU A 663 24.94 -14.19 25.64
N SER A 664 26.16 -14.02 26.11
CA SER A 664 26.70 -14.62 27.36
C SER A 664 26.27 -13.87 28.62
N ARG A 665 25.49 -12.80 28.50
CA ARG A 665 25.03 -11.93 29.60
C ARG A 665 26.16 -11.19 30.36
N VAL A 666 27.38 -11.18 29.84
CA VAL A 666 28.49 -10.36 30.36
C VAL A 666 28.16 -8.88 30.26
N LEU A 667 27.57 -8.47 29.13
CA LEU A 667 26.94 -7.17 28.96
C LEU A 667 25.44 -7.37 28.93
N ARG A 668 24.69 -6.47 29.57
CA ARG A 668 23.24 -6.47 29.55
C ARG A 668 22.69 -5.06 29.69
N ILE A 669 21.55 -4.77 29.09
CA ILE A 669 20.77 -3.59 29.41
C ILE A 669 20.12 -3.83 30.76
N ALA A 670 20.45 -3.03 31.76
CA ALA A 670 20.00 -3.25 33.14
C ALA A 670 18.52 -2.86 33.29
N VAL A 671 17.78 -3.61 34.11
CA VAL A 671 16.48 -3.18 34.60
C VAL A 671 16.70 -2.00 35.56
N PRO A 672 15.99 -0.88 35.47
CA PRO A 672 16.12 0.25 36.39
C PRO A 672 15.86 -0.18 37.83
N THR A 673 16.78 0.13 38.72
CA THR A 673 16.64 -0.16 40.18
C THR A 673 15.50 0.64 40.81
N ARG A 674 15.16 1.78 40.25
CA ARG A 674 14.04 2.62 40.64
C ARG A 674 13.38 3.18 39.38
N ARG A 675 12.07 2.90 39.17
CA ARG A 675 11.29 3.48 38.11
C ARG A 675 10.77 4.87 38.50
N ALA A 676 10.61 5.75 37.55
CA ALA A 676 9.84 6.94 37.76
C ALA A 676 8.36 6.55 37.96
N THR A 677 7.72 7.09 38.98
CA THR A 677 6.32 6.78 39.32
C THR A 677 5.48 8.03 39.47
N LEU A 678 4.19 7.92 39.22
CA LEU A 678 3.19 8.97 39.43
C LEU A 678 3.06 9.41 40.92
N ALA A 679 3.51 8.54 41.84
CA ALA A 679 3.33 8.75 43.29
C ALA A 679 4.13 9.92 43.91
N HIS A 680 4.98 10.58 43.16
CA HIS A 680 5.77 11.70 43.64
C HIS A 680 5.18 13.09 43.28
N SER A 681 4.08 13.13 42.55
CA SER A 681 3.34 14.36 42.24
C SER A 681 2.11 14.48 43.16
N ALA A 682 1.86 15.66 43.71
CA ALA A 682 0.68 15.92 44.51
C ALA A 682 -0.64 15.77 43.74
N GLU A 683 -0.59 15.91 42.39
CA GLU A 683 -1.66 15.59 41.43
C GLU A 683 -1.05 14.89 40.26
N PRO A 684 -1.24 13.55 40.07
CA PRO A 684 -0.72 12.83 38.93
C PRO A 684 -1.45 13.29 37.66
N GLN A 685 -0.69 13.86 36.72
CA GLN A 685 -1.21 14.26 35.42
C GLN A 685 -1.19 13.06 34.49
N VAL A 686 -2.33 12.83 33.85
CA VAL A 686 -2.53 11.73 32.91
C VAL A 686 -3.11 12.27 31.61
N LEU A 687 -2.54 11.86 30.51
CA LEU A 687 -3.13 12.03 29.19
C LEU A 687 -4.08 10.85 28.95
N ARG A 688 -5.37 11.11 28.96
CA ARG A 688 -6.41 10.07 28.85
C ARG A 688 -7.04 10.10 27.48
N ILE A 689 -7.05 8.96 26.81
CA ILE A 689 -7.79 8.68 25.56
C ILE A 689 -9.05 7.92 25.97
N ALA A 690 -10.23 8.38 25.56
CA ALA A 690 -11.49 7.72 25.81
C ALA A 690 -12.18 7.35 24.48
N GLY A 691 -12.63 6.10 24.37
CA GLY A 691 -13.49 5.64 23.29
C GLY A 691 -12.84 5.60 21.90
N ALA A 692 -11.56 5.28 21.77
CA ALA A 692 -10.91 5.17 20.47
C ALA A 692 -11.45 3.99 19.65
N ARG A 693 -11.89 4.25 18.39
CA ARG A 693 -12.62 3.29 17.52
C ARG A 693 -12.07 3.22 16.10
N GLY A 694 -10.90 3.78 15.83
CA GLY A 694 -10.28 3.71 14.52
C GLY A 694 -9.90 2.28 14.11
N ASN A 695 -10.03 1.94 12.85
CA ASN A 695 -9.66 0.65 12.29
C ASN A 695 -10.20 -0.54 13.11
N ASN A 696 -9.31 -1.31 13.75
CA ASN A 696 -9.69 -2.46 14.56
C ASN A 696 -9.90 -2.16 16.05
N LEU A 697 -9.78 -0.90 16.50
CA LEU A 697 -9.95 -0.53 17.91
C LEU A 697 -11.40 -0.70 18.37
N LYS A 698 -11.58 -1.33 19.52
CA LYS A 698 -12.89 -1.66 20.10
C LYS A 698 -13.22 -0.78 21.30
N ASN A 699 -13.45 0.51 21.05
CA ASN A 699 -13.79 1.50 22.09
C ASN A 699 -12.73 1.55 23.21
N VAL A 700 -11.50 1.77 22.82
CA VAL A 700 -10.32 1.69 23.69
C VAL A 700 -10.21 2.92 24.58
N ASN A 701 -10.01 2.67 25.88
CA ASN A 701 -9.60 3.67 26.85
C ASN A 701 -8.14 3.42 27.24
N ALA A 702 -7.32 4.46 27.22
CA ALA A 702 -5.90 4.36 27.55
C ALA A 702 -5.43 5.59 28.35
N ASP A 703 -4.75 5.34 29.47
CA ASP A 703 -4.18 6.36 30.36
C ASP A 703 -2.64 6.36 30.21
N ILE A 704 -2.11 7.48 29.73
CA ILE A 704 -0.66 7.69 29.53
C ILE A 704 -0.19 8.67 30.59
N PRO A 705 0.70 8.25 31.53
CA PRO A 705 1.23 9.14 32.55
C PRO A 705 2.11 10.23 31.95
N VAL A 706 1.90 11.48 32.34
CA VAL A 706 2.71 12.64 31.89
C VAL A 706 4.07 12.62 32.60
N GLY A 707 5.14 12.92 31.85
CA GLY A 707 6.52 12.95 32.38
C GLY A 707 7.17 11.57 32.56
N LEU A 708 6.53 10.49 32.05
CA LEU A 708 7.06 9.14 32.13
C LEU A 708 7.42 8.58 30.75
N PHE A 709 8.17 7.48 30.76
CA PHE A 709 8.49 6.66 29.58
C PHE A 709 7.49 5.52 29.48
N THR A 710 6.53 5.66 28.56
CA THR A 710 5.45 4.69 28.31
C THR A 710 5.74 3.89 27.06
N CYS A 711 5.72 2.54 27.17
CA CYS A 711 5.77 1.62 26.03
C CYS A 711 4.37 1.13 25.66
N ILE A 712 4.01 1.25 24.38
CA ILE A 712 2.81 0.63 23.80
C ILE A 712 3.25 -0.68 23.15
N THR A 713 2.81 -1.80 23.72
CA THR A 713 3.25 -3.15 23.33
C THR A 713 2.09 -3.99 22.78
N GLY A 714 2.35 -5.20 22.36
CA GLY A 714 1.35 -6.15 21.91
C GLY A 714 1.65 -6.77 20.56
N VAL A 715 0.90 -7.80 20.19
CA VAL A 715 1.10 -8.56 18.95
C VAL A 715 0.96 -7.67 17.70
N SER A 716 1.51 -8.13 16.58
CA SER A 716 1.41 -7.43 15.30
C SER A 716 -0.06 -7.28 14.88
N GLY A 717 -0.45 -6.08 14.39
CA GLY A 717 -1.84 -5.79 14.01
C GLY A 717 -2.82 -5.61 15.18
N SER A 718 -2.39 -5.49 16.43
CA SER A 718 -3.28 -5.31 17.60
C SER A 718 -3.90 -3.91 17.72
N GLY A 719 -3.50 -2.93 16.86
CA GLY A 719 -4.04 -1.58 16.84
C GLY A 719 -3.15 -0.51 17.49
N LYS A 720 -1.88 -0.82 17.81
CA LYS A 720 -0.91 0.10 18.42
C LYS A 720 -0.75 1.41 17.66
N SER A 721 -0.42 1.32 16.37
CA SER A 721 -0.21 2.51 15.52
C SER A 721 -1.49 3.30 15.32
N THR A 722 -2.64 2.65 15.22
CA THR A 722 -3.93 3.32 15.15
C THR A 722 -4.23 4.11 16.43
N LEU A 723 -3.94 3.55 17.61
CA LEU A 723 -4.13 4.27 18.88
C LEU A 723 -3.17 5.46 19.01
N VAL A 724 -1.89 5.27 18.66
CA VAL A 724 -0.83 6.25 18.92
C VAL A 724 -0.69 7.26 17.78
N ASN A 725 -0.54 6.79 16.54
CA ASN A 725 -0.25 7.67 15.39
C ASN A 725 -1.55 8.27 14.81
N ASP A 726 -2.55 7.41 14.53
CA ASP A 726 -3.74 7.84 13.81
C ASP A 726 -4.74 8.55 14.73
N THR A 727 -4.78 8.21 16.03
CA THR A 727 -5.69 8.83 17.00
C THR A 727 -4.97 9.88 17.86
N LEU A 728 -4.01 9.49 18.71
CA LEU A 728 -3.38 10.37 19.68
C LEU A 728 -2.57 11.50 19.02
N TYR A 729 -1.59 11.14 18.19
CA TYR A 729 -0.73 12.13 17.53
C TYR A 729 -1.54 13.10 16.67
N ALA A 730 -2.46 12.58 15.86
CA ALA A 730 -3.31 13.41 14.99
C ALA A 730 -4.16 14.40 15.80
N ALA A 731 -4.75 13.96 16.93
CA ALA A 731 -5.54 14.83 17.80
C ALA A 731 -4.69 15.91 18.51
N VAL A 732 -3.51 15.53 19.03
CA VAL A 732 -2.58 16.47 19.68
C VAL A 732 -2.04 17.50 18.68
N ALA A 733 -1.64 17.05 17.49
CA ALA A 733 -1.16 17.93 16.43
C ALA A 733 -2.24 18.89 15.93
N ARG A 734 -3.50 18.43 15.86
CA ARG A 734 -4.65 19.29 15.54
C ARG A 734 -4.85 20.38 16.59
N LYS A 735 -4.78 20.03 17.87
CA LYS A 735 -4.93 21.01 18.97
C LYS A 735 -3.76 22.01 19.03
N LEU A 736 -2.51 21.53 18.94
CA LEU A 736 -1.33 22.38 19.14
C LEU A 736 -0.94 23.18 17.89
N TYR A 737 -1.10 22.60 16.69
CA TYR A 737 -0.59 23.17 15.43
C TYR A 737 -1.66 23.48 14.40
N ASN A 738 -2.95 23.27 14.71
CA ASN A 738 -4.05 23.31 13.74
C ASN A 738 -3.75 22.43 12.50
N SER A 739 -3.22 21.24 12.74
CA SER A 739 -2.95 20.26 11.68
C SER A 739 -4.24 19.86 10.97
N HIS A 740 -4.18 19.67 9.65
CA HIS A 740 -5.31 19.20 8.86
C HIS A 740 -5.51 17.68 8.90
N THR A 741 -4.62 16.95 9.59
CA THR A 741 -4.77 15.51 9.75
C THR A 741 -5.94 15.25 10.69
N GLU A 742 -6.94 14.53 10.20
CA GLU A 742 -8.07 14.11 11.02
C GLU A 742 -7.66 12.91 11.87
N PRO A 743 -7.90 12.96 13.19
CA PRO A 743 -7.71 11.80 14.04
C PRO A 743 -8.80 10.76 13.76
N GLU A 744 -8.47 9.49 13.95
CA GLU A 744 -9.44 8.40 13.94
C GLU A 744 -10.51 8.63 15.03
N PRO A 745 -11.73 8.06 14.89
CA PRO A 745 -12.85 8.33 15.80
C PRO A 745 -12.54 7.99 17.25
N PHE A 746 -12.80 8.94 18.15
CA PHE A 746 -12.69 8.81 19.61
C PHE A 746 -13.76 9.68 20.30
N ASP A 747 -14.04 9.43 21.59
CA ASP A 747 -14.99 10.23 22.35
C ASP A 747 -14.35 11.49 22.93
N ALA A 748 -13.22 11.36 23.63
CA ALA A 748 -12.50 12.49 24.22
C ALA A 748 -11.01 12.19 24.40
N ILE A 749 -10.18 13.25 24.40
CA ILE A 749 -8.79 13.19 24.87
C ILE A 749 -8.60 14.31 25.91
N GLU A 750 -8.29 13.92 27.13
CA GLU A 750 -8.08 14.81 28.28
C GLU A 750 -6.58 14.94 28.59
N GLY A 751 -6.18 16.02 29.25
CA GLY A 751 -4.78 16.23 29.68
C GLY A 751 -3.87 16.85 28.61
N LEU A 752 -4.39 17.28 27.46
CA LEU A 752 -3.62 17.90 26.38
C LEU A 752 -2.94 19.23 26.77
N ASP A 753 -3.42 19.91 27.79
CA ASP A 753 -2.85 21.19 28.25
C ASP A 753 -1.51 21.05 29.00
N ALA A 754 -1.11 19.81 29.31
CA ALA A 754 0.20 19.47 29.83
C ALA A 754 1.32 19.70 28.80
N PHE A 755 1.01 19.74 27.51
CA PHE A 755 1.96 19.78 26.43
C PHE A 755 1.95 21.11 25.67
N ASP A 756 3.12 21.59 25.30
CA ASP A 756 3.33 22.74 24.42
C ASP A 756 3.81 22.30 23.04
N LYS A 757 4.30 21.05 22.89
CA LYS A 757 4.85 20.51 21.67
C LYS A 757 4.61 19.00 21.57
N VAL A 758 4.36 18.52 20.35
CA VAL A 758 4.37 17.08 20.03
C VAL A 758 5.37 16.82 18.91
N ILE A 759 6.14 15.76 19.04
CA ILE A 759 7.14 15.33 18.06
C ILE A 759 6.87 13.87 17.74
N ASN A 760 6.58 13.60 16.47
CA ASN A 760 6.46 12.23 15.96
C ASN A 760 7.75 11.85 15.23
N VAL A 761 8.39 10.76 15.65
CA VAL A 761 9.62 10.23 15.08
C VAL A 761 9.28 8.86 14.48
N ASP A 762 8.86 8.88 13.22
CA ASP A 762 8.52 7.70 12.42
C ASP A 762 9.69 7.24 11.54
N GLN A 763 9.55 6.08 10.90
CA GLN A 763 10.55 5.49 10.02
C GLN A 763 10.56 6.08 8.59
N SER A 764 9.74 7.08 8.30
CA SER A 764 9.69 7.71 6.99
C SER A 764 11.03 8.37 6.63
N PRO A 765 11.43 8.38 5.35
CA PRO A 765 12.68 9.00 4.92
C PRO A 765 12.75 10.48 5.29
N ILE A 766 13.94 10.99 5.62
CA ILE A 766 14.18 12.42 5.89
C ILE A 766 14.05 13.31 4.64
N GLY A 767 13.76 12.72 3.50
CA GLY A 767 13.49 13.40 2.23
C GLY A 767 13.42 12.42 1.06
N ARG A 768 12.74 12.83 0.00
CA ARG A 768 12.47 11.99 -1.18
C ARG A 768 13.45 12.20 -2.33
N THR A 769 14.39 13.13 -2.20
CA THR A 769 15.32 13.50 -3.27
C THR A 769 16.77 13.26 -2.85
N PRO A 770 17.70 13.04 -3.79
CA PRO A 770 19.13 12.92 -3.49
C PRO A 770 19.75 14.16 -2.82
N ARG A 771 19.09 15.32 -2.87
CA ARG A 771 19.52 16.56 -2.20
C ARG A 771 19.31 16.55 -0.69
N SER A 772 18.32 15.81 -0.23
CA SER A 772 18.09 15.64 1.20
C SER A 772 19.18 14.76 1.78
N ASN A 773 19.79 15.21 2.88
CA ASN A 773 20.87 14.51 3.57
C ASN A 773 20.87 14.88 5.06
N PRO A 774 21.62 14.17 5.93
CA PRO A 774 21.70 14.47 7.36
C PRO A 774 22.07 15.90 7.69
N ALA A 775 23.03 16.50 6.95
CA ALA A 775 23.46 17.88 7.19
C ALA A 775 22.37 18.91 6.88
N THR A 776 21.57 18.70 5.82
CA THR A 776 20.47 19.61 5.47
C THR A 776 19.29 19.44 6.44
N TYR A 777 18.95 18.21 6.79
CA TYR A 777 17.82 17.92 7.66
C TYR A 777 18.01 18.45 9.09
N THR A 778 19.19 18.23 9.66
CA THR A 778 19.52 18.74 11.02
C THR A 778 19.81 20.25 11.07
N GLY A 779 19.77 20.91 9.90
CA GLY A 779 20.14 22.32 9.80
C GLY A 779 21.63 22.58 10.06
N LEU A 780 22.47 21.57 10.01
CA LEU A 780 23.92 21.65 10.15
C LEU A 780 24.57 22.31 8.93
N PHE A 781 23.98 22.15 7.75
CA PHE A 781 24.53 22.64 6.50
C PHE A 781 24.57 24.18 6.43
N THR A 782 23.64 24.89 7.08
CA THR A 782 23.62 26.37 7.09
C THR A 782 24.87 26.96 7.71
N PRO A 783 25.27 26.66 8.95
CA PRO A 783 26.51 27.18 9.54
C PRO A 783 27.76 26.69 8.83
N ILE A 784 27.75 25.51 8.15
CA ILE A 784 28.87 25.09 7.30
C ILE A 784 29.02 26.02 6.09
N ARG A 785 27.92 26.37 5.42
CA ARG A 785 27.95 27.30 4.27
C ARG A 785 28.42 28.71 4.68
N GLU A 786 27.97 29.20 5.84
CA GLU A 786 28.42 30.47 6.41
C GLU A 786 29.92 30.43 6.68
N LEU A 787 30.42 29.36 7.30
CA LEU A 787 31.85 29.17 7.53
C LEU A 787 32.68 29.25 6.22
N PHE A 788 32.23 28.63 5.14
CA PHE A 788 32.91 28.70 3.84
C PHE A 788 32.83 30.11 3.21
N ALA A 789 31.71 30.81 3.40
CA ALA A 789 31.57 32.20 2.93
C ALA A 789 32.50 33.18 3.65
N GLU A 790 32.92 32.86 4.86
CA GLU A 790 33.88 33.67 5.65
C GLU A 790 35.35 33.47 5.24
N MET A 791 35.65 32.47 4.40
CA MET A 791 37.02 32.24 3.93
C MET A 791 37.53 33.40 3.08
N ASN A 792 38.85 33.69 3.17
CA ASN A 792 39.47 34.81 2.44
C ASN A 792 39.17 34.76 0.95
N MET A 793 39.36 33.60 0.33
CA MET A 793 39.10 33.43 -1.11
C MET A 793 37.60 33.62 -1.48
N ALA A 794 36.68 33.25 -0.59
CA ALA A 794 35.25 33.48 -0.80
C ALA A 794 34.93 34.99 -0.72
N LYS A 795 35.49 35.71 0.28
CA LYS A 795 35.33 37.15 0.43
C LYS A 795 35.93 37.93 -0.72
N GLU A 796 37.11 37.57 -1.18
CA GLU A 796 37.78 38.17 -2.38
C GLU A 796 36.92 38.06 -3.63
N ARG A 797 36.23 36.91 -3.81
CA ARG A 797 35.39 36.66 -4.97
C ARG A 797 33.94 37.11 -4.78
N GLY A 798 33.57 37.67 -3.61
CA GLY A 798 32.21 38.09 -3.29
C GLY A 798 31.23 36.95 -3.12
N TYR A 799 31.69 35.77 -2.70
CA TYR A 799 30.88 34.57 -2.53
C TYR A 799 30.17 34.59 -1.17
N GLY A 800 28.86 34.78 -1.16
CA GLY A 800 28.02 34.59 0.02
C GLY A 800 27.67 33.13 0.30
N ALA A 801 26.97 32.85 1.43
CA ALA A 801 26.55 31.50 1.82
C ALA A 801 25.67 30.78 0.75
N GLY A 802 24.97 31.55 -0.11
CA GLY A 802 24.21 31.00 -1.24
C GLY A 802 25.06 30.29 -2.28
N ARG A 803 26.31 30.73 -2.46
CA ARG A 803 27.28 30.12 -3.38
C ARG A 803 27.57 28.66 -3.02
N PHE A 804 27.58 28.35 -1.73
CA PHE A 804 27.87 27.06 -1.16
C PHE A 804 26.62 26.18 -1.00
N SER A 805 25.48 26.60 -1.56
CA SER A 805 24.25 25.80 -1.58
C SER A 805 24.14 25.05 -2.90
N PHE A 806 24.00 23.72 -2.85
CA PHE A 806 23.70 22.91 -4.03
C PHE A 806 22.23 23.03 -4.52
N ASN A 807 21.39 23.81 -3.81
CA ASN A 807 20.01 24.09 -4.22
C ASN A 807 19.87 25.39 -5.02
N VAL A 808 20.91 26.26 -5.01
CA VAL A 808 20.88 27.56 -5.68
C VAL A 808 21.60 27.51 -7.03
N GLY A 809 20.90 27.89 -8.10
CA GLY A 809 21.43 27.91 -9.46
C GLY A 809 22.42 29.04 -9.72
N SER A 810 23.26 28.88 -10.75
CA SER A 810 24.28 29.86 -11.14
C SER A 810 23.68 31.22 -11.48
N ALA A 811 22.52 31.28 -12.11
CA ALA A 811 21.80 32.52 -12.41
C ALA A 811 21.41 33.34 -11.16
N SER A 812 21.27 32.69 -10.01
CA SER A 812 20.97 33.30 -8.72
C SER A 812 22.21 33.46 -7.83
N GLY A 813 23.43 33.40 -8.39
CA GLY A 813 24.70 33.49 -7.68
C GLY A 813 25.13 32.21 -6.93
N GLY A 814 24.45 31.08 -7.16
CA GLY A 814 24.79 29.78 -6.59
C GLY A 814 25.99 29.12 -7.28
N GLY A 815 26.49 28.07 -6.65
CA GLY A 815 27.66 27.31 -7.12
C GLY A 815 27.38 25.86 -7.43
N ARG A 816 26.10 25.45 -7.63
CA ARG A 816 25.76 24.09 -7.96
C ARG A 816 26.23 23.68 -9.36
N CYS A 817 26.43 22.40 -9.58
CA CYS A 817 26.58 21.84 -10.90
C CYS A 817 25.22 21.89 -11.65
N GLU A 818 25.19 22.58 -12.81
CA GLU A 818 23.93 22.74 -13.56
C GLU A 818 23.52 21.46 -14.31
N ALA A 819 24.47 20.58 -14.68
CA ALA A 819 24.15 19.32 -15.36
C ALA A 819 23.29 18.38 -14.50
N CYS A 820 23.62 18.23 -13.21
CA CYS A 820 22.84 17.45 -12.26
C CYS A 820 22.00 18.31 -11.33
N GLN A 821 21.94 19.61 -11.53
CA GLN A 821 21.22 20.58 -10.70
C GLN A 821 21.53 20.48 -9.19
N GLY A 822 22.72 20.00 -8.84
CA GLY A 822 23.18 19.84 -7.46
C GLY A 822 22.88 18.48 -6.83
N ASP A 823 22.26 17.55 -7.55
CA ASP A 823 21.97 16.19 -7.06
C ASP A 823 23.24 15.34 -6.91
N GLY A 824 24.27 15.63 -7.73
CA GLY A 824 25.50 14.83 -7.83
C GLY A 824 25.31 13.56 -8.68
N VAL A 825 24.08 13.17 -8.96
CA VAL A 825 23.67 12.02 -9.75
C VAL A 825 22.68 12.43 -10.83
N LEU A 826 22.59 11.67 -11.90
CA LEU A 826 21.56 11.79 -12.93
C LEU A 826 20.56 10.65 -12.75
N LYS A 827 19.29 10.98 -12.71
CA LYS A 827 18.20 10.01 -12.67
C LYS A 827 17.95 9.51 -14.08
N VAL A 828 18.03 8.21 -14.28
CA VAL A 828 17.62 7.53 -15.51
C VAL A 828 16.29 6.84 -15.23
N GLU A 829 15.22 7.37 -15.83
CA GLU A 829 13.88 6.79 -15.66
C GLU A 829 13.74 5.52 -16.50
N MET A 830 13.42 4.43 -15.83
CA MET A 830 13.19 3.12 -16.42
C MET A 830 11.71 2.79 -16.31
N HIS A 831 10.91 2.99 -17.37
CA HIS A 831 9.44 2.91 -17.37
C HIS A 831 8.84 1.65 -16.73
N PHE A 832 9.54 0.52 -16.68
CA PHE A 832 9.07 -0.75 -16.11
C PHE A 832 9.96 -1.29 -14.98
N LEU A 833 11.06 -0.61 -14.68
CA LEU A 833 12.03 -0.98 -13.65
C LEU A 833 12.24 0.20 -12.69
N PRO A 834 12.79 -0.03 -11.49
CA PRO A 834 13.16 1.07 -10.58
C PRO A 834 14.13 2.04 -11.25
N ASP A 835 13.97 3.34 -10.97
CA ASP A 835 14.86 4.38 -11.49
C ASP A 835 16.30 4.17 -11.05
N ILE A 836 17.25 4.35 -11.98
CA ILE A 836 18.68 4.23 -11.73
C ILE A 836 19.29 5.62 -11.53
N TYR A 837 20.16 5.74 -10.53
CA TYR A 837 20.92 6.96 -10.26
C TYR A 837 22.39 6.76 -10.62
N VAL A 838 22.86 7.45 -11.67
CA VAL A 838 24.24 7.37 -12.15
C VAL A 838 25.01 8.63 -11.72
N PRO A 839 26.26 8.54 -11.24
CA PRO A 839 27.08 9.72 -10.94
C PRO A 839 27.15 10.68 -12.12
N CYS A 840 26.98 11.97 -11.86
CA CYS A 840 27.02 13.01 -12.89
C CYS A 840 28.43 13.11 -13.52
N ASP A 841 28.53 12.97 -14.81
CA ASP A 841 29.80 13.00 -15.56
C ASP A 841 30.54 14.33 -15.46
N VAL A 842 29.80 15.44 -15.29
CA VAL A 842 30.37 16.78 -15.22
C VAL A 842 31.04 17.06 -13.88
N CYS A 843 30.28 16.83 -12.78
CA CYS A 843 30.80 17.09 -11.44
C CYS A 843 31.37 15.84 -10.75
N LYS A 844 31.25 14.66 -11.35
CA LYS A 844 31.70 13.37 -10.79
C LYS A 844 31.23 13.15 -9.34
N GLY A 845 29.94 13.40 -9.09
CA GLY A 845 29.32 13.27 -7.77
C GLY A 845 29.54 14.43 -6.82
N LYS A 846 30.34 15.45 -7.19
CA LYS A 846 30.74 16.55 -6.27
C LYS A 846 29.67 17.62 -6.04
N ARG A 847 28.55 17.61 -6.79
CA ARG A 847 27.39 18.52 -6.66
C ARG A 847 27.63 19.99 -7.01
N TYR A 848 28.86 20.47 -7.05
CA TYR A 848 29.25 21.88 -7.28
C TYR A 848 30.04 22.07 -8.55
N ASN A 849 30.11 23.33 -9.01
CA ASN A 849 31.01 23.75 -10.07
C ASN A 849 32.45 23.89 -9.55
N ARG A 850 33.40 23.98 -10.49
CA ARG A 850 34.84 23.99 -10.18
C ARG A 850 35.23 25.18 -9.30
N GLU A 851 34.73 26.37 -9.59
CA GLU A 851 35.10 27.61 -8.90
C GLU A 851 34.69 27.60 -7.41
N THR A 852 33.54 26.97 -7.07
CA THR A 852 33.11 26.82 -5.70
C THR A 852 34.00 25.84 -4.93
N LEU A 853 34.48 24.79 -5.60
CA LEU A 853 35.34 23.78 -4.98
C LEU A 853 36.78 24.27 -4.72
N GLU A 854 37.17 25.41 -5.29
CA GLU A 854 38.50 26.03 -5.02
C GLU A 854 38.57 26.66 -3.63
N VAL A 855 37.43 27.00 -3.02
CA VAL A 855 37.41 27.57 -1.68
C VAL A 855 37.62 26.46 -0.64
N LEU A 856 38.67 26.62 0.18
CA LEU A 856 39.09 25.62 1.16
C LEU A 856 38.98 26.15 2.59
N TYR A 857 38.51 25.31 3.48
CA TYR A 857 38.64 25.45 4.93
C TYR A 857 39.55 24.34 5.46
N LYS A 858 40.64 24.71 6.16
CA LYS A 858 41.68 23.74 6.61
C LYS A 858 42.08 22.71 5.56
N GLY A 859 42.21 23.12 4.27
CA GLY A 859 42.66 22.28 3.18
C GLY A 859 41.57 21.37 2.55
N ARG A 860 40.28 21.48 2.94
CA ARG A 860 39.17 20.70 2.38
C ARG A 860 38.13 21.64 1.78
N ASN A 861 37.56 21.27 0.64
CA ASN A 861 36.42 21.95 0.02
C ASN A 861 35.11 21.52 0.64
N ILE A 862 34.01 22.18 0.26
CA ILE A 862 32.69 21.88 0.83
C ILE A 862 32.21 20.44 0.54
N THR A 863 32.54 19.87 -0.64
CA THR A 863 32.21 18.49 -0.96
C THR A 863 32.99 17.50 -0.09
N ASP A 864 34.28 17.78 0.16
CA ASP A 864 35.10 16.96 1.04
C ASP A 864 34.52 16.93 2.45
N VAL A 865 34.02 18.09 2.95
CA VAL A 865 33.35 18.19 4.26
C VAL A 865 32.04 17.41 4.27
N LEU A 866 31.22 17.47 3.21
CA LEU A 866 29.99 16.69 3.11
C LEU A 866 30.27 15.17 3.04
N ASN A 867 31.42 14.76 2.55
CA ASN A 867 31.83 13.36 2.48
C ASN A 867 32.44 12.83 3.79
N LEU A 868 32.73 13.70 4.77
CA LEU A 868 33.17 13.25 6.09
C LEU A 868 32.07 12.47 6.80
N THR A 869 32.50 11.48 7.58
CA THR A 869 31.62 10.87 8.58
C THR A 869 31.26 11.90 9.66
N VAL A 870 30.19 11.66 10.40
CA VAL A 870 29.82 12.54 11.52
C VAL A 870 30.94 12.61 12.56
N GLU A 871 31.62 11.47 12.83
CA GLU A 871 32.76 11.38 13.74
C GLU A 871 33.95 12.21 13.27
N ASP A 872 34.38 12.04 12.01
CA ASP A 872 35.47 12.81 11.42
C ASP A 872 35.12 14.30 11.34
N ALA A 873 33.87 14.62 10.98
CA ALA A 873 33.40 16.00 10.91
C ALA A 873 33.39 16.68 12.30
N HIS A 874 33.02 15.95 13.35
CA HIS A 874 33.09 16.45 14.72
C HIS A 874 34.51 16.81 15.11
N GLY A 875 35.48 15.94 14.85
CA GLY A 875 36.90 16.22 15.07
C GLY A 875 37.43 17.42 14.27
N TYR A 876 37.01 17.52 12.99
CA TYR A 876 37.47 18.56 12.04
C TYR A 876 36.86 19.95 12.31
N LEU A 877 35.59 20.03 12.72
CA LEU A 877 34.78 21.22 12.91
C LEU A 877 34.58 21.61 14.39
N ASN A 878 35.26 20.97 15.35
CA ASN A 878 35.10 21.16 16.80
C ASN A 878 35.34 22.59 17.24
N ALA A 879 36.12 23.37 16.51
CA ALA A 879 36.40 24.79 16.80
C ALA A 879 35.17 25.71 16.56
N VAL A 880 34.08 25.20 15.93
CA VAL A 880 32.88 25.97 15.63
C VAL A 880 31.75 25.46 16.53
N PRO A 881 31.42 26.12 17.68
CA PRO A 881 30.56 25.57 18.70
C PRO A 881 29.14 25.17 18.21
N ASN A 882 28.57 25.98 17.33
CA ASN A 882 27.24 25.69 16.75
C ASN A 882 27.22 24.42 15.89
N ILE A 883 28.31 24.13 15.17
CA ILE A 883 28.47 22.93 14.37
C ILE A 883 28.79 21.75 15.29
N ALA A 884 29.73 21.88 16.18
CA ALA A 884 30.16 20.83 17.10
C ALA A 884 29.01 20.29 17.95
N ARG A 885 28.15 21.16 18.50
CA ARG A 885 26.98 20.76 19.27
C ARG A 885 26.00 19.89 18.46
N LYS A 886 25.70 20.26 17.22
CA LYS A 886 24.80 19.48 16.34
C LYS A 886 25.42 18.15 15.91
N LEU A 887 26.74 18.12 15.69
CA LEU A 887 27.45 16.88 15.41
C LEU A 887 27.46 15.96 16.63
N GLN A 888 27.58 16.51 17.84
CA GLN A 888 27.52 15.75 19.08
C GLN A 888 26.17 15.04 19.23
N THR A 889 25.03 15.71 18.94
CA THR A 889 23.73 15.05 19.02
C THR A 889 23.58 13.87 18.03
N LEU A 890 24.22 13.94 16.86
CA LEU A 890 24.28 12.81 15.92
C LEU A 890 25.15 11.66 16.46
N LEU A 891 26.25 11.97 17.16
CA LEU A 891 27.07 10.97 17.84
C LEU A 891 26.34 10.30 19.00
N ASP A 892 25.60 11.07 19.79
CA ASP A 892 24.85 10.58 20.96
C ASP A 892 23.78 9.56 20.57
N VAL A 893 23.21 9.68 19.36
CA VAL A 893 22.26 8.69 18.82
C VAL A 893 22.92 7.54 18.03
N GLY A 894 24.27 7.43 18.08
CA GLY A 894 25.02 6.33 17.45
C GLY A 894 25.18 6.44 15.92
N LEU A 895 25.10 7.64 15.34
CA LEU A 895 25.23 7.88 13.90
C LEU A 895 26.64 8.40 13.50
N GLY A 896 27.68 8.06 14.25
CA GLY A 896 29.06 8.49 13.96
C GLY A 896 29.58 8.10 12.58
N TYR A 897 29.12 6.97 12.06
CA TYR A 897 29.61 6.37 10.81
C TYR A 897 28.97 6.89 9.53
N ILE A 898 27.79 7.54 9.58
CA ILE A 898 27.14 8.07 8.38
C ILE A 898 27.86 9.32 7.89
N ARG A 899 27.77 9.59 6.57
CA ARG A 899 28.36 10.80 5.98
C ARG A 899 27.38 11.97 6.07
N LEU A 900 27.87 13.19 6.27
CA LEU A 900 27.06 14.40 6.36
C LEU A 900 26.20 14.62 5.09
N GLY A 901 26.75 14.38 3.91
CA GLY A 901 26.11 14.53 2.61
C GLY A 901 25.49 13.24 2.05
N GLN A 902 25.37 12.17 2.83
CA GLN A 902 24.74 10.92 2.41
C GLN A 902 23.29 11.17 2.01
N SER A 903 22.90 10.68 0.83
CA SER A 903 21.52 10.86 0.33
C SER A 903 20.50 10.24 1.28
N ALA A 904 19.39 10.93 1.52
CA ALA A 904 18.28 10.41 2.31
C ALA A 904 17.72 9.09 1.80
N THR A 905 17.80 8.85 0.47
CA THR A 905 17.32 7.63 -0.18
C THR A 905 18.21 6.41 0.09
N THR A 906 19.42 6.60 0.61
CA THR A 906 20.36 5.53 0.95
C THR A 906 20.42 5.22 2.45
N LEU A 907 19.70 5.99 3.27
CA LEU A 907 19.59 5.73 4.71
C LEU A 907 18.57 4.62 4.96
N SER A 908 18.87 3.75 5.92
CA SER A 908 17.88 2.82 6.47
C SER A 908 16.77 3.57 7.23
N GLY A 909 15.61 2.93 7.45
CA GLY A 909 14.52 3.51 8.23
C GLY A 909 14.96 3.93 9.64
N GLY A 910 15.73 3.06 10.33
CA GLY A 910 16.27 3.36 11.65
C GLY A 910 17.29 4.49 11.66
N GLU A 911 18.16 4.61 10.63
CA GLU A 911 19.08 5.74 10.49
C GLU A 911 18.32 7.06 10.29
N ALA A 912 17.31 7.06 9.40
CA ALA A 912 16.46 8.23 9.15
C ALA A 912 15.76 8.69 10.44
N GLN A 913 15.23 7.77 11.22
CA GLN A 913 14.58 8.02 12.50
C GLN A 913 15.54 8.63 13.53
N ARG A 914 16.76 8.08 13.65
CA ARG A 914 17.79 8.63 14.55
C ARG A 914 18.26 10.01 14.12
N VAL A 915 18.33 10.32 12.81
CA VAL A 915 18.61 11.68 12.32
C VAL A 915 17.51 12.66 12.74
N LYS A 916 16.23 12.24 12.67
CA LYS A 916 15.09 13.04 13.16
C LYS A 916 15.19 13.30 14.65
N LEU A 917 15.51 12.27 15.44
CA LEU A 917 15.70 12.40 16.88
C LEU A 917 16.86 13.34 17.21
N ALA A 918 18.00 13.23 16.52
CA ALA A 918 19.16 14.13 16.70
C ALA A 918 18.83 15.59 16.43
N LEU A 919 17.98 15.89 15.43
CA LEU A 919 17.50 17.25 15.17
C LEU A 919 16.72 17.78 16.37
N GLU A 920 15.81 17.00 16.93
CA GLU A 920 15.00 17.45 18.08
C GLU A 920 15.84 17.65 19.33
N LEU A 921 16.78 16.75 19.60
CA LEU A 921 17.79 16.90 20.68
C LEU A 921 18.65 18.16 20.56
N SER A 922 18.90 18.62 19.33
CA SER A 922 19.67 19.84 19.09
C SER A 922 18.91 21.14 19.43
N LYS A 923 17.58 21.07 19.61
CA LYS A 923 16.71 22.20 19.93
C LYS A 923 16.65 22.42 21.45
N ARG A 924 16.19 23.62 21.87
CA ARG A 924 15.96 23.89 23.28
C ARG A 924 14.76 23.10 23.77
N ASP A 925 14.94 22.37 24.83
CA ASP A 925 13.90 21.61 25.51
C ASP A 925 13.06 22.50 26.44
N THR A 926 11.74 22.24 26.50
CA THR A 926 10.79 22.93 27.37
C THR A 926 10.39 22.09 28.59
N GLY A 927 10.72 20.79 28.60
CA GLY A 927 10.25 19.83 29.61
C GLY A 927 8.76 19.51 29.54
N ARG A 928 8.06 19.96 28.52
CA ARG A 928 6.61 19.73 28.28
C ARG A 928 6.32 19.20 26.90
N THR A 929 7.28 18.49 26.32
CA THR A 929 7.15 17.91 24.97
C THR A 929 6.64 16.48 25.06
N LEU A 930 5.65 16.14 24.20
CA LEU A 930 5.24 14.77 23.96
C LEU A 930 6.05 14.20 22.80
N TYR A 931 6.93 13.23 23.07
CA TYR A 931 7.66 12.48 22.06
C TYR A 931 6.90 11.19 21.75
N ILE A 932 6.61 10.95 20.48
CA ILE A 932 6.03 9.70 19.98
C ILE A 932 7.05 9.06 19.06
N LEU A 933 7.44 7.83 19.34
CA LEU A 933 8.42 7.07 18.56
C LEU A 933 7.79 5.75 18.14
N ASP A 934 7.93 5.41 16.86
CA ASP A 934 7.41 4.17 16.30
C ASP A 934 8.57 3.22 15.99
N GLU A 935 8.70 2.15 16.78
CA GLU A 935 9.73 1.10 16.70
C GLU A 935 11.16 1.66 16.53
N PRO A 936 11.65 2.50 17.46
CA PRO A 936 12.94 3.18 17.31
C PRO A 936 14.16 2.28 17.36
N THR A 937 14.02 1.01 17.76
CA THR A 937 15.11 0.03 17.84
C THR A 937 15.28 -0.82 16.58
N THR A 938 14.47 -0.55 15.55
CA THR A 938 14.54 -1.25 14.27
C THR A 938 15.95 -1.22 13.68
N GLY A 939 16.51 -2.38 13.36
CA GLY A 939 17.86 -2.52 12.78
C GLY A 939 19.01 -2.16 13.71
N LEU A 940 18.80 -2.12 15.02
CA LEU A 940 19.82 -1.79 16.01
C LEU A 940 20.38 -3.03 16.69
N HIS A 941 21.70 -3.06 16.79
CA HIS A 941 22.40 -3.99 17.68
C HIS A 941 22.17 -3.62 19.16
N PHE A 942 22.28 -4.57 20.09
CA PHE A 942 22.09 -4.37 21.53
C PHE A 942 22.85 -3.17 22.11
N ALA A 943 24.09 -2.93 21.65
CA ALA A 943 24.89 -1.80 22.09
C ALA A 943 24.31 -0.46 21.60
N ASP A 944 23.77 -0.41 20.38
CA ASP A 944 23.12 0.78 19.82
C ASP A 944 21.80 1.06 20.58
N ILE A 945 21.06 0.01 20.97
CA ILE A 945 19.86 0.12 21.80
C ILE A 945 20.20 0.73 23.16
N ALA A 946 21.29 0.31 23.79
CA ALA A 946 21.73 0.86 25.06
C ALA A 946 22.03 2.37 24.99
N LEU A 947 22.64 2.82 23.88
CA LEU A 947 22.87 4.26 23.62
C LEU A 947 21.56 5.02 23.42
N LEU A 948 20.65 4.49 22.62
CA LEU A 948 19.34 5.10 22.39
C LEU A 948 18.53 5.23 23.68
N LEU A 949 18.49 4.18 24.50
CA LEU A 949 17.80 4.19 25.80
C LEU A 949 18.35 5.27 26.74
N LYS A 950 19.67 5.46 26.77
CA LYS A 950 20.29 6.53 27.54
C LYS A 950 19.73 7.91 27.13
N VAL A 951 19.60 8.15 25.84
CA VAL A 951 19.04 9.41 25.31
C VAL A 951 17.55 9.56 25.67
N LEU A 952 16.74 8.51 25.50
CA LEU A 952 15.31 8.55 25.84
C LEU A 952 15.09 8.80 27.33
N HIS A 953 15.85 8.14 28.20
CA HIS A 953 15.77 8.39 29.65
C HIS A 953 16.19 9.81 30.03
N GLN A 954 17.21 10.37 29.37
CA GLN A 954 17.60 11.79 29.60
C GLN A 954 16.48 12.75 29.21
N LEU A 955 15.78 12.50 28.10
CA LEU A 955 14.62 13.31 27.68
C LEU A 955 13.48 13.22 28.71
N ARG A 956 13.18 12.01 29.21
CA ARG A 956 12.21 11.81 30.29
C ARG A 956 12.60 12.57 31.55
N ASP A 957 13.86 12.44 31.99
CA ASP A 957 14.37 13.08 33.20
C ASP A 957 14.37 14.62 33.11
N ALA A 958 14.36 15.16 31.88
CA ALA A 958 14.13 16.58 31.61
C ALA A 958 12.65 17.02 31.74
N GLY A 959 11.73 16.10 32.08
CA GLY A 959 10.31 16.37 32.30
C GLY A 959 9.39 16.04 31.12
N ASN A 960 9.92 15.57 30.00
CA ASN A 960 9.13 15.23 28.80
C ASN A 960 8.39 13.91 28.97
N THR A 961 7.29 13.78 28.25
CA THR A 961 6.55 12.52 28.13
C THR A 961 6.99 11.77 26.89
N ILE A 962 7.33 10.50 27.03
CA ILE A 962 7.80 9.67 25.93
C ILE A 962 6.84 8.50 25.76
N VAL A 963 6.30 8.37 24.57
CA VAL A 963 5.45 7.25 24.14
C VAL A 963 6.16 6.51 23.03
N VAL A 964 6.42 5.23 23.22
CA VAL A 964 7.15 4.39 22.28
C VAL A 964 6.32 3.17 21.92
N ILE A 965 6.07 2.94 20.63
CA ILE A 965 5.57 1.67 20.16
C ILE A 965 6.79 0.73 20.03
N GLU A 966 6.79 -0.39 20.75
CA GLU A 966 7.95 -1.28 20.77
C GLU A 966 7.61 -2.75 20.94
N HIS A 967 8.51 -3.58 20.40
CA HIS A 967 8.51 -5.04 20.51
C HIS A 967 9.77 -5.58 21.19
N ASN A 968 10.83 -4.78 21.26
CA ASN A 968 12.09 -5.17 21.86
C ASN A 968 11.97 -5.23 23.39
N LEU A 969 12.17 -6.42 23.96
CA LEU A 969 12.03 -6.66 25.39
C LEU A 969 13.04 -5.89 26.24
N ASP A 970 14.23 -5.61 25.70
CA ASP A 970 15.24 -4.79 26.39
C ASP A 970 14.80 -3.34 26.60
N VAL A 971 14.01 -2.80 25.66
CA VAL A 971 13.38 -1.48 25.81
C VAL A 971 12.21 -1.55 26.79
N ILE A 972 11.32 -2.53 26.58
CA ILE A 972 10.08 -2.68 27.34
C ILE A 972 10.39 -2.86 28.85
N LYS A 973 11.41 -3.64 29.21
CA LYS A 973 11.81 -3.83 30.62
C LYS A 973 12.32 -2.56 31.29
N THR A 974 12.77 -1.54 30.52
CA THR A 974 13.25 -0.25 31.04
C THR A 974 12.17 0.80 31.14
N ALA A 975 10.98 0.57 30.58
CA ALA A 975 9.87 1.52 30.62
C ALA A 975 9.35 1.77 32.04
N ASP A 976 8.77 2.94 32.28
CA ASP A 976 8.11 3.28 33.54
C ASP A 976 6.66 2.76 33.54
N TRP A 977 6.01 2.73 32.36
CA TRP A 977 4.64 2.30 32.16
C TRP A 977 4.49 1.52 30.84
N ILE A 978 3.63 0.53 30.85
CA ILE A 978 3.30 -0.27 29.65
C ILE A 978 1.78 -0.22 29.42
N ILE A 979 1.38 -0.14 28.16
CA ILE A 979 0.02 -0.41 27.68
C ILE A 979 0.13 -1.53 26.65
N ASP A 980 -0.34 -2.73 27.02
CA ASP A 980 -0.28 -3.91 26.17
C ASP A 980 -1.56 -4.12 25.41
N MET A 981 -1.48 -4.08 24.07
CA MET A 981 -2.61 -4.17 23.15
C MET A 981 -2.77 -5.60 22.62
N GLY A 982 -4.01 -6.05 22.49
CA GLY A 982 -4.26 -7.42 22.02
C GLY A 982 -5.74 -7.81 22.09
N PRO A 983 -6.01 -9.09 22.39
CA PRO A 983 -5.04 -10.22 22.59
C PRO A 983 -4.42 -10.72 21.28
N GLU A 984 -5.08 -10.49 20.12
CA GLU A 984 -4.68 -10.93 18.79
C GLU A 984 -4.51 -9.75 17.84
N GLY A 985 -4.14 -10.00 16.59
CA GLY A 985 -4.12 -9.02 15.51
C GLY A 985 -5.47 -8.94 14.78
N GLY A 986 -5.69 -7.84 14.05
CA GLY A 986 -6.89 -7.63 13.22
C GLY A 986 -8.19 -7.60 14.02
N SER A 987 -9.22 -8.28 13.54
CA SER A 987 -10.55 -8.36 14.18
C SER A 987 -10.51 -8.97 15.59
N GLY A 988 -9.51 -9.83 15.88
CA GLY A 988 -9.30 -10.42 17.21
C GLY A 988 -8.58 -9.50 18.20
N GLY A 989 -8.09 -8.36 17.77
CA GLY A 989 -7.36 -7.37 18.57
C GLY A 989 -8.18 -6.15 18.95
N GLY A 990 -7.50 -5.04 19.13
CA GLY A 990 -8.11 -3.73 19.33
C GLY A 990 -8.60 -3.44 20.73
N THR A 991 -8.06 -4.12 21.75
CA THR A 991 -8.35 -3.86 23.17
C THR A 991 -7.06 -3.73 23.98
N VAL A 992 -7.11 -3.06 25.13
CA VAL A 992 -6.04 -3.06 26.12
C VAL A 992 -6.16 -4.34 26.94
N VAL A 993 -5.11 -5.17 26.92
CA VAL A 993 -5.04 -6.45 27.65
C VAL A 993 -4.49 -6.25 29.04
N ALA A 994 -3.46 -5.41 29.17
CA ALA A 994 -2.82 -5.07 30.42
C ALA A 994 -2.28 -3.64 30.38
N CYS A 995 -2.26 -2.96 31.50
CA CYS A 995 -1.58 -1.68 31.67
C CYS A 995 -0.96 -1.62 33.08
N GLY A 996 0.14 -0.93 33.23
CA GLY A 996 0.86 -0.80 34.48
C GLY A 996 2.36 -0.78 34.33
N THR A 997 3.08 -0.97 35.42
CA THR A 997 4.53 -1.16 35.40
C THR A 997 4.91 -2.46 34.69
N PRO A 998 6.15 -2.59 34.19
CA PRO A 998 6.61 -3.84 33.59
C PRO A 998 6.39 -5.08 34.47
N GLU A 999 6.55 -4.93 35.78
CA GLU A 999 6.35 -5.98 36.76
C GLU A 999 4.89 -6.41 36.88
N GLU A 1000 3.96 -5.43 36.86
CA GLU A 1000 2.52 -5.70 36.87
C GLU A 1000 2.05 -6.38 35.59
N VAL A 1001 2.52 -5.93 34.44
CA VAL A 1001 2.21 -6.55 33.14
C VAL A 1001 2.78 -7.96 33.04
N ALA A 1002 3.99 -8.21 33.54
CA ALA A 1002 4.59 -9.54 33.60
C ALA A 1002 3.80 -10.52 34.47
N GLY A 1003 3.07 -10.03 35.50
CA GLY A 1003 2.18 -10.82 36.32
C GLY A 1003 0.83 -11.15 35.66
N ASN A 1004 0.47 -10.52 34.54
CA ASN A 1004 -0.80 -10.74 33.86
C ASN A 1004 -0.72 -11.92 32.87
N ALA A 1005 -1.39 -13.03 33.19
CA ALA A 1005 -1.39 -14.25 32.37
C ALA A 1005 -2.04 -14.07 30.98
N ALA A 1006 -2.88 -13.04 30.78
CA ALA A 1006 -3.50 -12.74 29.48
C ALA A 1006 -2.56 -12.01 28.52
N SER A 1007 -1.51 -11.36 29.06
CA SER A 1007 -0.55 -10.59 28.27
C SER A 1007 0.52 -11.53 27.66
N PHE A 1008 0.60 -11.55 26.32
CA PHE A 1008 1.72 -12.24 25.65
C PHE A 1008 3.05 -11.53 25.92
N THR A 1009 3.06 -10.19 25.85
CA THR A 1009 4.24 -9.38 26.21
C THR A 1009 4.70 -9.71 27.62
N GLY A 1010 3.79 -9.80 28.59
CA GLY A 1010 4.08 -10.15 29.97
C GLY A 1010 4.78 -11.50 30.15
N ARG A 1011 4.35 -12.51 29.38
CA ARG A 1011 4.99 -13.86 29.42
C ARG A 1011 6.45 -13.84 29.00
N TYR A 1012 6.80 -13.12 27.94
CA TYR A 1012 8.17 -13.01 27.46
C TYR A 1012 9.01 -12.05 28.33
N LEU A 1013 8.35 -11.06 28.96
CA LEU A 1013 9.02 -10.09 29.83
C LEU A 1013 9.39 -10.68 31.20
N ALA A 1014 8.57 -11.55 31.77
CA ALA A 1014 8.76 -12.11 33.11
C ALA A 1014 10.16 -12.73 33.35
N PRO A 1015 10.74 -13.54 32.42
CA PRO A 1015 12.11 -14.07 32.61
C PRO A 1015 13.19 -13.00 32.60
N MET A 1016 12.97 -11.85 31.97
CA MET A 1016 13.94 -10.76 31.86
C MET A 1016 13.93 -9.82 33.09
N LEU A 1017 12.83 -9.81 33.84
CA LEU A 1017 12.67 -9.07 35.09
C LEU A 1017 13.11 -9.88 36.32
N ALA A 1018 13.24 -11.19 36.16
CA ALA A 1018 13.77 -12.04 37.24
C ALA A 1018 15.20 -11.60 37.56
N PRO A 1019 15.59 -11.50 38.87
CA PRO A 1019 16.88 -10.98 39.35
C PRO A 1019 18.08 -11.79 38.86
#